data_81a1da0f7a1256a6b59de17f2d1d49aa
#
_entry.id   81a1da0f7a1256a6b59de17f2d1d49aa
#
_cell.length_a   1.000
_cell.length_b   1.000
_cell.length_c   1.000
_cell.angle_alpha   90.00
_cell.angle_beta   90.00
_cell.angle_gamma   90.00
#
_symmetry.space_group_name_H-M   'P 1'
#
loop_
_entity.id
_entity.type
_entity.pdbx_description
1 polymer ?
#
loop_
_entity_poly.entity_id
_entity_poly.type
_entity_poly.pdbx_seq_one_letter_code
_entity_poly.pdbx_strand_id
1 'polypeptide(L)'
;MNHQFPEFCYAVSHRVSNILDRVGYSSEDQDRKVMIATANEIFSFIKETFVPSGCRKYMFGSRGEGSTGPGLDSDIDILYQDIKLKIITDLSDCQTGKIYLYMLQDGHTHPGYVKLQVIKILPDNSFVPLHDNSCTLDSFGEFVLPNTICHLNIFENRNGPAERQIEDCMSADHVTAFRCSQWPREGYEWFQRRRCYDWPKPCQIQKTWKYGCFATPVGHPSSNEVCLEWRLSFSIAERDLVRSFEGTVMKVYILLKMVKKTFIQPVLEDAFSSYHCKVCMLWMRESTPSELWCTENLLCCLILCVRKLYEWAIAGFCPDYFIIRNNIYDRKIVGTARITSIQILKRLLSDEGRFLCRIECCHFGHILVDDLSNFVHYRLEPKIAAIDEGVTDYALCAVPVTKCRNSMLRTIPQDYQSLTYYLTTFADASKYAPYVMQYPLKHITMILFSQLGFYFASVLKENAGLFSRANVEYLLALTSECLSLSMNSDATSVRLKLCGLGIVLENHDLTEICLQDICENRMRYMFSTSACDMHVTSLKSNQQVFIEKCLNGRYTTEDMLENQLSFSVVYLQSEISITPIPLVMEMYRSVGTPQGIRDEEAHFWYDWAVVDSLMCLYFFQYLNFGRQGKDRHKQVAMDNMVHVIKTEPYIPHKDTALNLLAHCYMQDNKPIHAFVCLRESLKIRPHHNAARFYLGLLFKKVVAACTRLSMYGNRHNYIVQ
;
A
#
# COMPACT_ATOMS: atom_id res chain seq x y z
N MET A 1 12.03 -45.37 3.59
CA MET A 1 11.96 -45.71 5.02
C MET A 1 10.55 -45.38 5.49
N ASN A 2 9.71 -46.40 5.81
CA ASN A 2 8.40 -46.16 6.42
C ASN A 2 8.66 -45.71 7.88
N HIS A 3 8.75 -44.40 8.07
CA HIS A 3 8.69 -43.82 9.42
C HIS A 3 7.20 -43.79 9.82
N GLN A 4 6.70 -44.84 10.43
CA GLN A 4 5.45 -44.76 11.20
C GLN A 4 5.79 -43.92 12.44
N PHE A 5 5.27 -42.67 12.43
CA PHE A 5 5.33 -41.82 13.60
C PHE A 5 4.29 -42.28 14.64
N PRO A 6 4.49 -42.03 15.94
CA PRO A 6 3.53 -42.39 16.97
C PRO A 6 2.16 -41.80 16.70
N GLU A 7 1.10 -42.55 16.99
CA GLU A 7 -0.31 -42.14 16.80
C GLU A 7 -0.65 -40.79 17.47
N PHE A 8 0.03 -40.50 18.58
CA PHE A 8 -0.01 -39.23 19.27
C PHE A 8 0.39 -38.04 18.36
N CYS A 9 1.39 -38.20 17.49
CA CYS A 9 1.85 -37.13 16.60
C CYS A 9 0.75 -36.73 15.60
N TYR A 10 -0.04 -37.68 15.13
CA TYR A 10 -1.13 -37.41 14.19
C TYR A 10 -2.24 -36.58 14.84
N ALA A 11 -2.69 -36.98 16.04
CA ALA A 11 -3.73 -36.27 16.76
C ALA A 11 -3.33 -34.81 17.10
N VAL A 12 -2.10 -34.59 17.54
CA VAL A 12 -1.56 -33.25 17.82
C VAL A 12 -1.43 -32.44 16.53
N SER A 13 -0.97 -33.03 15.42
CA SER A 13 -0.82 -32.36 14.13
C SER A 13 -2.15 -31.78 13.62
N HIS A 14 -3.22 -32.54 13.69
CA HIS A 14 -4.57 -32.08 13.31
C HIS A 14 -5.06 -30.91 14.18
N ARG A 15 -4.88 -31.01 15.50
CA ARG A 15 -5.25 -29.92 16.41
C ARG A 15 -4.47 -28.65 16.15
N VAL A 16 -3.15 -28.75 16.01
CA VAL A 16 -2.26 -27.64 15.66
C VAL A 16 -2.69 -26.98 14.35
N SER A 17 -2.97 -27.78 13.32
CA SER A 17 -3.45 -27.30 12.03
C SER A 17 -4.75 -26.50 12.16
N ASN A 18 -5.73 -27.04 12.90
CA ASN A 18 -7.03 -26.40 13.12
C ASN A 18 -6.91 -25.09 13.93
N ILE A 19 -6.02 -25.07 14.93
CA ILE A 19 -5.78 -23.85 15.71
C ILE A 19 -5.16 -22.76 14.82
N LEU A 20 -4.20 -23.09 13.96
CA LEU A 20 -3.62 -22.14 13.02
C LEU A 20 -4.68 -21.54 12.09
N ASP A 21 -5.60 -22.34 11.58
CA ASP A 21 -6.71 -21.84 10.75
C ASP A 21 -7.61 -20.87 11.53
N ARG A 22 -7.88 -21.16 12.80
CA ARG A 22 -8.72 -20.32 13.68
C ARG A 22 -8.07 -19.00 14.08
N VAL A 23 -6.75 -18.94 14.17
CA VAL A 23 -6.00 -17.74 14.60
C VAL A 23 -5.47 -16.89 13.45
N GLY A 24 -5.94 -17.11 12.21
CA GLY A 24 -5.65 -16.24 11.07
C GLY A 24 -4.48 -16.70 10.19
N TYR A 25 -4.23 -18.00 10.13
CA TYR A 25 -3.22 -18.63 9.28
C TYR A 25 -3.80 -19.70 8.34
N SER A 26 -5.07 -19.56 7.97
CA SER A 26 -5.70 -20.39 6.94
C SER A 26 -5.12 -20.11 5.55
N SER A 27 -5.37 -20.98 4.59
CA SER A 27 -4.99 -20.74 3.19
C SER A 27 -5.67 -19.49 2.63
N GLU A 28 -6.91 -19.21 3.01
CA GLU A 28 -7.66 -18.01 2.62
C GLU A 28 -7.01 -16.74 3.17
N ASP A 29 -6.51 -16.76 4.41
CA ASP A 29 -5.77 -15.63 5.01
C ASP A 29 -4.45 -15.36 4.26
N GLN A 30 -3.76 -16.42 3.86
CA GLN A 30 -2.52 -16.33 3.10
C GLN A 30 -2.75 -15.74 1.72
N ASP A 31 -3.77 -16.24 0.99
CA ASP A 31 -4.15 -15.75 -0.33
C ASP A 31 -4.55 -14.28 -0.27
N ARG A 32 -5.32 -13.88 0.74
CA ARG A 32 -5.68 -12.47 0.96
C ARG A 32 -4.45 -11.58 1.09
N LYS A 33 -3.45 -11.97 1.88
CA LYS A 33 -2.21 -11.22 2.07
C LYS A 33 -1.39 -11.10 0.79
N VAL A 34 -1.29 -12.19 0.03
CA VAL A 34 -0.63 -12.20 -1.29
C VAL A 34 -1.36 -11.26 -2.26
N MET A 35 -2.71 -11.26 -2.26
CA MET A 35 -3.51 -10.36 -3.09
C MET A 35 -3.26 -8.89 -2.70
N ILE A 36 -3.25 -8.56 -1.41
CA ILE A 36 -2.98 -7.20 -0.92
C ILE A 36 -1.59 -6.73 -1.34
N ALA A 37 -0.55 -7.54 -1.13
CA ALA A 37 0.81 -7.21 -1.53
C ALA A 37 0.93 -7.01 -3.05
N THR A 38 0.28 -7.86 -3.83
CA THR A 38 0.26 -7.76 -5.30
C THR A 38 -0.50 -6.52 -5.76
N ALA A 39 -1.65 -6.20 -5.16
CA ALA A 39 -2.41 -4.99 -5.46
C ALA A 39 -1.57 -3.73 -5.20
N ASN A 40 -0.83 -3.69 -4.07
CA ASN A 40 0.08 -2.59 -3.75
C ASN A 40 1.14 -2.36 -4.83
N GLU A 41 1.77 -3.45 -5.32
CA GLU A 41 2.75 -3.36 -6.41
C GLU A 41 2.13 -2.85 -7.71
N ILE A 42 0.92 -3.31 -8.05
CA ILE A 42 0.21 -2.93 -9.28
C ILE A 42 -0.17 -1.46 -9.24
N PHE A 43 -0.79 -0.99 -8.16
CA PHE A 43 -1.13 0.43 -8.02
C PHE A 43 0.10 1.32 -8.07
N SER A 44 1.21 0.89 -7.47
CA SER A 44 2.48 1.60 -7.54
C SER A 44 3.04 1.63 -8.96
N PHE A 45 2.96 0.52 -9.69
CA PHE A 45 3.38 0.44 -11.10
C PHE A 45 2.53 1.35 -12.00
N ILE A 46 1.21 1.34 -11.83
CA ILE A 46 0.29 2.20 -12.59
C ILE A 46 0.57 3.67 -12.28
N LYS A 47 0.81 4.01 -11.00
CA LYS A 47 1.23 5.36 -10.60
C LYS A 47 2.47 5.83 -11.39
N GLU A 48 3.49 4.96 -11.55
CA GLU A 48 4.69 5.27 -12.32
C GLU A 48 4.41 5.56 -13.80
N THR A 49 3.31 5.06 -14.35
CA THR A 49 2.88 5.37 -15.73
C THR A 49 2.45 6.83 -15.87
N PHE A 50 1.87 7.42 -14.83
CA PHE A 50 1.39 8.79 -14.83
C PHE A 50 2.42 9.80 -14.32
N VAL A 51 3.15 9.45 -13.25
CA VAL A 51 4.17 10.30 -12.63
C VAL A 51 5.44 9.47 -12.45
N PRO A 52 6.31 9.41 -13.48
CA PRO A 52 7.52 8.60 -13.44
C PRO A 52 8.50 9.10 -12.37
N SER A 53 8.77 8.31 -11.36
CA SER A 53 9.85 8.56 -10.39
C SER A 53 11.18 7.93 -10.82
N GLY A 54 11.14 7.04 -11.80
CA GLY A 54 12.30 6.27 -12.24
C GLY A 54 12.55 5.03 -11.37
N CYS A 55 11.61 4.67 -10.49
CA CYS A 55 11.74 3.54 -9.58
C CYS A 55 10.54 2.59 -9.69
N ARG A 56 10.80 1.29 -9.64
CA ARG A 56 9.76 0.26 -9.55
C ARG A 56 9.73 -0.34 -8.16
N LYS A 57 8.56 -0.36 -7.54
CA LYS A 57 8.34 -0.87 -6.18
C LYS A 57 8.01 -2.36 -6.18
N TYR A 58 8.60 -3.09 -5.23
CA TYR A 58 8.27 -4.49 -4.93
C TYR A 58 8.06 -4.66 -3.42
N MET A 59 7.10 -5.51 -3.05
CA MET A 59 6.89 -5.93 -1.67
C MET A 59 7.46 -7.33 -1.44
N PHE A 60 8.37 -7.44 -0.49
CA PHE A 60 9.02 -8.69 -0.11
C PHE A 60 8.72 -9.04 1.36
N GLY A 61 9.55 -9.88 1.93
CA GLY A 61 9.42 -10.34 3.29
C GLY A 61 8.16 -11.15 3.55
N SER A 62 7.82 -11.30 4.80
CA SER A 62 6.71 -12.13 5.24
C SER A 62 5.35 -11.69 4.69
N ARG A 63 5.12 -10.38 4.52
CA ARG A 63 3.89 -9.85 3.93
C ARG A 63 3.81 -10.11 2.43
N GLY A 64 4.90 -9.87 1.71
CA GLY A 64 4.98 -10.17 0.28
C GLY A 64 4.82 -11.66 -0.05
N GLU A 65 5.19 -12.54 0.86
CA GLU A 65 5.11 -14.00 0.73
C GLU A 65 3.77 -14.59 1.21
N GLY A 66 2.97 -13.85 1.98
CA GLY A 66 1.78 -14.36 2.64
C GLY A 66 2.06 -15.18 3.90
N SER A 67 3.30 -15.16 4.41
CA SER A 67 3.76 -15.97 5.54
C SER A 67 3.78 -15.23 6.87
N THR A 68 2.97 -14.18 7.00
CA THR A 68 2.75 -13.41 8.23
C THR A 68 1.34 -13.61 8.77
N GLY A 69 1.06 -13.10 9.95
CA GLY A 69 -0.26 -13.10 10.55
C GLY A 69 -0.24 -12.61 11.99
N PRO A 70 -1.40 -12.68 12.66
CA PRO A 70 -1.55 -12.15 14.01
C PRO A 70 -0.46 -12.68 14.96
N GLY A 71 0.18 -11.78 15.71
CA GLY A 71 1.24 -12.14 16.68
C GLY A 71 2.62 -12.48 16.09
N LEU A 72 2.78 -12.47 14.77
CA LEU A 72 4.08 -12.43 14.11
C LEU A 72 4.37 -11.00 13.69
N ASP A 73 5.21 -10.28 14.44
CA ASP A 73 5.65 -8.95 14.04
C ASP A 73 6.43 -9.11 12.73
N SER A 74 5.85 -8.65 11.64
CA SER A 74 6.51 -8.67 10.36
C SER A 74 6.65 -7.26 9.84
N ASP A 75 7.88 -6.83 9.63
CA ASP A 75 8.18 -5.59 8.95
C ASP A 75 7.66 -5.64 7.51
N ILE A 76 7.39 -4.47 6.98
CA ILE A 76 7.05 -4.31 5.57
C ILE A 76 8.34 -4.07 4.82
N ASP A 77 8.78 -5.07 4.05
CA ASP A 77 10.00 -4.97 3.24
C ASP A 77 9.67 -4.44 1.84
N ILE A 78 10.15 -3.26 1.53
CA ILE A 78 9.94 -2.60 0.24
C ILE A 78 11.26 -2.46 -0.49
N LEU A 79 11.33 -2.98 -1.70
CA LEU A 79 12.48 -2.78 -2.58
C LEU A 79 12.10 -1.82 -3.71
N TYR A 80 12.89 -0.77 -3.89
CA TYR A 80 12.83 0.15 -5.01
C TYR A 80 13.89 -0.21 -6.04
N GLN A 81 13.47 -0.74 -7.17
CA GLN A 81 14.33 -0.96 -8.31
C GLN A 81 14.53 0.36 -9.05
N ASP A 82 15.77 0.83 -9.17
CA ASP A 82 16.09 1.87 -10.15
C ASP A 82 15.92 1.28 -11.57
N ILE A 83 15.10 1.93 -12.41
CA ILE A 83 14.83 1.48 -13.78
C ILE A 83 15.73 2.17 -14.82
N LYS A 84 16.48 3.19 -14.44
CA LYS A 84 17.38 3.95 -15.32
C LYS A 84 18.69 3.21 -15.56
N LEU A 85 19.18 2.52 -14.53
CA LEU A 85 20.41 1.73 -14.58
C LEU A 85 20.12 0.25 -14.55
N LYS A 86 20.64 -0.49 -15.52
CA LYS A 86 20.49 -1.92 -15.65
C LYS A 86 21.83 -2.63 -15.44
N ILE A 87 21.82 -3.68 -14.62
CA ILE A 87 22.99 -4.54 -14.49
C ILE A 87 23.01 -5.54 -15.64
N ILE A 88 24.20 -5.78 -16.19
CA ILE A 88 24.49 -6.79 -17.22
C ILE A 88 25.67 -7.67 -16.78
N THR A 89 25.65 -8.91 -17.23
CA THR A 89 26.75 -9.89 -17.04
C THR A 89 27.46 -10.21 -18.36
N ASP A 90 26.84 -9.84 -19.50
CA ASP A 90 27.33 -10.04 -20.85
C ASP A 90 27.01 -8.81 -21.71
N LEU A 91 27.86 -8.52 -22.68
CA LEU A 91 27.72 -7.36 -23.56
C LEU A 91 26.75 -7.60 -24.74
N SER A 92 26.34 -8.85 -24.99
CA SER A 92 25.49 -9.24 -26.14
C SER A 92 24.12 -8.54 -26.15
N ASP A 93 23.60 -8.15 -24.97
CA ASP A 93 22.27 -7.53 -24.82
C ASP A 93 22.34 -5.99 -24.75
N CYS A 94 23.49 -5.41 -25.06
CA CYS A 94 23.73 -3.97 -24.89
C CYS A 94 23.34 -3.16 -26.11
N GLN A 95 22.91 -1.92 -25.87
CA GLN A 95 22.64 -0.94 -26.92
C GLN A 95 23.73 0.11 -26.95
N THR A 96 24.23 0.39 -28.16
CA THR A 96 25.25 1.42 -28.38
C THR A 96 24.83 2.78 -27.79
N GLY A 97 25.78 3.44 -27.16
CA GLY A 97 25.61 4.77 -26.56
C GLY A 97 24.95 4.79 -25.20
N LYS A 98 24.44 3.65 -24.69
CA LYS A 98 23.85 3.57 -23.36
C LYS A 98 24.86 3.23 -22.27
N ILE A 99 24.49 3.59 -21.02
CA ILE A 99 25.25 3.32 -19.82
C ILE A 99 24.63 2.12 -19.11
N TYR A 100 25.49 1.22 -18.63
CA TYR A 100 25.12 0.01 -17.88
C TYR A 100 26.00 -0.15 -16.65
N LEU A 101 25.53 -0.97 -15.72
CA LEU A 101 26.32 -1.49 -14.62
C LEU A 101 26.82 -2.89 -15.00
N TYR A 102 28.12 -3.04 -15.22
CA TYR A 102 28.71 -4.35 -15.51
C TYR A 102 29.04 -5.08 -14.23
N MET A 103 28.56 -6.31 -14.10
CA MET A 103 28.79 -7.16 -12.94
C MET A 103 30.16 -7.85 -13.06
N LEU A 104 31.11 -7.45 -12.22
CA LEU A 104 32.41 -8.12 -12.14
C LEU A 104 32.24 -9.46 -11.42
N GLN A 105 32.60 -10.55 -12.10
CA GLN A 105 32.48 -11.93 -11.60
C GLN A 105 33.87 -12.59 -11.62
N ASP A 106 34.82 -11.95 -10.97
CA ASP A 106 36.24 -12.30 -10.96
C ASP A 106 36.64 -13.28 -9.86
N GLY A 107 35.74 -13.59 -8.93
CA GLY A 107 35.99 -14.47 -7.78
C GLY A 107 36.75 -13.81 -6.65
N HIS A 108 36.99 -12.51 -6.68
CA HIS A 108 37.68 -11.78 -5.60
C HIS A 108 36.74 -11.34 -4.48
N THR A 109 35.43 -11.45 -4.67
CA THR A 109 34.42 -11.16 -3.66
C THR A 109 33.97 -12.43 -2.93
N HIS A 110 33.37 -12.28 -1.76
CA HIS A 110 32.74 -13.41 -1.07
C HIS A 110 31.57 -13.98 -1.87
N PRO A 111 31.29 -15.29 -1.78
CA PRO A 111 30.13 -15.88 -2.45
C PRO A 111 28.83 -15.13 -2.16
N GLY A 112 28.06 -14.82 -3.21
CA GLY A 112 26.83 -14.02 -3.09
C GLY A 112 27.05 -12.49 -3.09
N TYR A 113 28.29 -12.03 -3.35
CA TYR A 113 28.64 -10.62 -3.45
C TYR A 113 29.37 -10.34 -4.76
N VAL A 114 29.17 -9.14 -5.30
CA VAL A 114 29.78 -8.71 -6.57
C VAL A 114 30.20 -7.24 -6.47
N LYS A 115 31.08 -6.82 -7.36
CA LYS A 115 31.36 -5.40 -7.63
C LYS A 115 30.68 -4.96 -8.92
N LEU A 116 30.28 -3.70 -9.01
CA LEU A 116 29.63 -3.13 -10.18
C LEU A 116 30.49 -2.05 -10.80
N GLN A 117 30.77 -2.16 -12.10
CA GLN A 117 31.51 -1.17 -12.89
C GLN A 117 30.54 -0.39 -13.77
N VAL A 118 30.62 0.93 -13.77
CA VAL A 118 29.85 1.77 -14.69
C VAL A 118 30.51 1.76 -16.05
N ILE A 119 29.82 1.31 -17.09
CA ILE A 119 30.35 1.22 -18.45
C ILE A 119 29.47 1.92 -19.48
N LYS A 120 30.07 2.44 -20.54
CA LYS A 120 29.38 2.98 -21.71
C LYS A 120 29.70 2.13 -22.92
N ILE A 121 28.68 1.74 -23.68
CA ILE A 121 28.85 0.96 -24.92
C ILE A 121 29.19 1.89 -26.08
N LEU A 122 30.26 1.56 -26.81
CA LEU A 122 30.72 2.27 -27.96
C LEU A 122 30.07 1.77 -29.27
N PRO A 123 30.19 2.54 -30.40
CA PRO A 123 29.62 2.16 -31.69
C PRO A 123 30.10 0.80 -32.26
N ASP A 124 31.32 0.40 -31.91
CA ASP A 124 31.92 -0.90 -32.30
C ASP A 124 31.55 -2.07 -31.37
N ASN A 125 30.57 -1.87 -30.48
CA ASN A 125 30.17 -2.81 -29.43
C ASN A 125 31.25 -3.10 -28.36
N SER A 126 32.35 -2.37 -28.34
CA SER A 126 33.27 -2.36 -27.20
C SER A 126 32.66 -1.51 -26.06
N PHE A 127 33.28 -1.53 -24.89
CA PHE A 127 32.86 -0.66 -23.77
C PHE A 127 34.06 0.12 -23.20
N VAL A 128 33.72 1.23 -22.58
CA VAL A 128 34.68 2.03 -21.81
C VAL A 128 34.12 2.20 -20.39
N PRO A 129 34.91 1.88 -19.36
CA PRO A 129 34.57 2.23 -17.98
C PRO A 129 34.45 3.75 -17.88
N LEU A 130 33.41 4.20 -17.17
CA LEU A 130 33.23 5.62 -16.87
C LEU A 130 33.88 5.92 -15.52
N HIS A 131 34.80 6.88 -15.57
CA HIS A 131 35.55 7.39 -14.41
C HIS A 131 34.95 8.73 -14.02
N ASP A 132 33.84 8.71 -13.26
CA ASP A 132 33.26 9.91 -12.71
C ASP A 132 33.48 9.97 -11.18
N ASN A 133 33.08 11.08 -10.57
CA ASN A 133 33.22 11.30 -9.13
C ASN A 133 32.37 10.32 -8.26
N SER A 134 31.51 9.53 -8.88
CA SER A 134 30.69 8.51 -8.20
C SER A 134 31.39 7.15 -8.09
N CYS A 135 32.48 6.93 -8.80
CA CYS A 135 33.24 5.68 -8.84
C CYS A 135 34.49 5.74 -7.96
N THR A 136 34.87 4.61 -7.38
CA THR A 136 36.05 4.47 -6.51
C THR A 136 36.95 3.34 -7.03
N LEU A 137 38.27 3.52 -6.94
CA LEU A 137 39.23 2.46 -7.28
C LEU A 137 39.20 1.37 -6.21
N ASP A 138 39.12 0.15 -6.66
CA ASP A 138 39.27 -1.01 -5.77
C ASP A 138 40.75 -1.43 -5.63
N SER A 139 41.04 -2.44 -4.83
CA SER A 139 42.39 -2.95 -4.59
C SER A 139 43.05 -3.59 -5.82
N PHE A 140 42.33 -3.85 -6.88
CA PHE A 140 42.81 -4.41 -8.15
C PHE A 140 43.00 -3.34 -9.24
N GLY A 141 42.67 -2.09 -8.91
CA GLY A 141 42.77 -0.98 -9.86
C GLY A 141 41.58 -0.79 -10.78
N GLU A 142 40.46 -1.44 -10.47
CA GLU A 142 39.21 -1.29 -11.21
C GLU A 142 38.36 -0.16 -10.62
N PHE A 143 37.78 0.68 -11.48
CA PHE A 143 36.81 1.71 -11.07
C PHE A 143 35.45 1.04 -10.86
N VAL A 144 34.96 1.00 -9.63
CA VAL A 144 33.70 0.38 -9.25
C VAL A 144 32.76 1.34 -8.55
N LEU A 145 31.47 1.06 -8.63
CA LEU A 145 30.41 1.84 -8.01
C LEU A 145 30.32 1.48 -6.52
N PRO A 146 30.55 2.42 -5.59
CA PRO A 146 30.40 2.13 -4.16
C PRO A 146 28.91 1.96 -3.80
N ASN A 147 28.62 1.03 -2.88
CA ASN A 147 27.26 0.79 -2.44
C ASN A 147 26.66 1.97 -1.65
N THR A 148 27.49 2.87 -1.16
CA THR A 148 27.10 4.10 -0.46
C THR A 148 26.31 5.08 -1.34
N ILE A 149 26.36 4.95 -2.66
CA ILE A 149 25.60 5.81 -3.59
C ILE A 149 24.09 5.70 -3.42
N CYS A 150 23.60 4.53 -2.94
CA CYS A 150 22.18 4.31 -2.66
C CYS A 150 21.75 4.84 -1.30
N HIS A 151 22.66 5.43 -0.53
CA HIS A 151 22.36 5.92 0.79
C HIS A 151 21.75 7.32 0.70
N LEU A 152 20.43 7.42 0.81
CA LEU A 152 19.74 8.69 1.04
C LEU A 152 20.20 9.23 2.41
N ASN A 153 20.84 10.39 2.43
CA ASN A 153 21.49 11.00 3.63
C ASN A 153 20.49 11.44 4.74
N ILE A 154 19.31 10.88 4.84
CA ILE A 154 18.21 11.46 5.61
C ILE A 154 17.93 10.73 6.95
N PHE A 155 18.43 9.49 7.17
CA PHE A 155 18.02 8.70 8.34
C PHE A 155 19.18 8.03 9.10
N GLU A 156 19.17 8.20 10.43
CA GLU A 156 20.20 7.68 11.36
C GLU A 156 20.06 6.18 11.72
N ASN A 157 18.91 5.56 11.43
CA ASN A 157 18.61 4.18 11.85
C ASN A 157 18.66 3.20 10.68
N ARG A 158 19.72 2.40 10.59
CA ARG A 158 19.93 1.40 9.53
C ARG A 158 20.05 -0.01 10.08
N ASN A 159 19.31 -0.94 9.49
CA ASN A 159 19.51 -2.38 9.65
C ASN A 159 19.99 -2.98 8.31
N GLY A 160 21.32 -3.02 8.10
CA GLY A 160 21.91 -3.50 6.85
C GLY A 160 21.63 -2.53 5.68
N PRO A 161 21.07 -3.00 4.51
CA PRO A 161 20.75 -2.14 3.36
C PRO A 161 19.43 -1.38 3.52
N ALA A 162 18.65 -1.71 4.55
CA ALA A 162 17.31 -1.18 4.74
C ALA A 162 17.35 0.13 5.54
N GLU A 163 16.64 1.13 5.02
CA GLU A 163 16.34 2.37 5.72
C GLU A 163 14.93 2.26 6.29
N ARG A 164 14.80 2.32 7.61
CA ARG A 164 13.51 2.26 8.27
C ARG A 164 12.81 3.61 8.15
N GLN A 165 11.70 3.64 7.44
CA GLN A 165 10.85 4.82 7.28
C GLN A 165 9.49 4.56 7.90
N ILE A 166 8.93 5.60 8.50
CA ILE A 166 7.53 5.61 8.92
C ILE A 166 6.76 6.30 7.81
N GLU A 167 6.21 5.52 6.87
CA GLU A 167 5.27 6.02 5.86
C GLU A 167 3.84 5.79 6.34
N ASP A 168 3.05 6.86 6.36
CA ASP A 168 1.59 6.77 6.54
C ASP A 168 1.15 5.91 7.74
N CYS A 169 1.78 6.09 8.90
CA CYS A 169 1.53 5.34 10.15
C CYS A 169 2.02 3.88 10.15
N MET A 170 2.79 3.45 9.15
CA MET A 170 3.39 2.13 9.11
C MET A 170 4.91 2.21 9.06
N SER A 171 5.58 1.33 9.80
CA SER A 171 7.03 1.16 9.69
C SER A 171 7.35 0.21 8.54
N ALA A 172 8.19 0.65 7.61
CA ALA A 172 8.64 -0.15 6.49
C ALA A 172 10.16 -0.06 6.32
N ASP A 173 10.76 -1.16 5.95
CA ASP A 173 12.16 -1.25 5.59
C ASP A 173 12.33 -1.04 4.09
N HIS A 174 13.00 0.03 3.71
CA HIS A 174 13.17 0.47 2.32
C HIS A 174 14.57 0.13 1.83
N VAL A 175 14.67 -0.56 0.70
CA VAL A 175 15.94 -0.92 0.06
C VAL A 175 15.93 -0.46 -1.38
N THR A 176 16.90 0.38 -1.79
CA THR A 176 17.13 0.69 -3.20
C THR A 176 18.06 -0.35 -3.81
N ALA A 177 17.75 -0.84 -5.01
CA ALA A 177 18.52 -1.89 -5.67
C ALA A 177 18.53 -1.74 -7.19
N PHE A 178 19.58 -2.29 -7.82
CA PHE A 178 19.67 -2.42 -9.28
C PHE A 178 19.31 -3.83 -9.71
N ARG A 179 18.62 -3.98 -10.82
CA ARG A 179 18.20 -5.27 -11.34
C ARG A 179 19.12 -5.80 -12.43
N CYS A 180 19.51 -7.06 -12.30
CA CYS A 180 20.08 -7.87 -13.35
C CYS A 180 19.04 -8.87 -13.85
N SER A 181 18.70 -8.83 -15.16
CA SER A 181 17.77 -9.78 -15.77
C SER A 181 18.40 -11.15 -16.02
N GLN A 182 19.73 -11.24 -15.99
CA GLN A 182 20.51 -12.45 -16.17
C GLN A 182 20.87 -13.02 -14.78
N TRP A 183 21.18 -14.32 -14.73
CA TRP A 183 21.66 -14.94 -13.50
C TRP A 183 23.18 -14.76 -13.40
N PRO A 184 23.72 -14.50 -12.20
CA PRO A 184 25.16 -14.53 -11.95
C PRO A 184 25.67 -15.96 -12.09
N ARG A 185 26.97 -16.13 -12.45
CA ARG A 185 27.58 -17.46 -12.61
C ARG A 185 27.40 -18.36 -11.40
N GLU A 186 27.56 -17.81 -10.20
CA GLU A 186 27.38 -18.55 -8.95
C GLU A 186 25.97 -19.13 -8.77
N GLY A 187 24.95 -18.52 -9.36
CA GLY A 187 23.56 -18.98 -9.29
C GLY A 187 23.22 -20.08 -10.30
N TYR A 188 24.07 -20.35 -11.31
CA TYR A 188 23.77 -21.39 -12.28
C TYR A 188 23.71 -22.79 -11.68
N GLU A 189 24.48 -23.06 -10.62
CA GLU A 189 24.48 -24.33 -9.91
C GLU A 189 23.06 -24.71 -9.43
N TRP A 190 22.23 -23.71 -9.05
CA TRP A 190 20.85 -23.96 -8.64
C TRP A 190 19.99 -24.59 -9.74
N PHE A 191 20.16 -24.19 -10.99
CA PHE A 191 19.44 -24.76 -12.15
C PHE A 191 19.93 -26.13 -12.54
N GLN A 192 21.21 -26.42 -12.36
CA GLN A 192 21.86 -27.68 -12.72
C GLN A 192 21.78 -28.72 -11.58
N ARG A 193 21.41 -28.30 -10.38
CA ARG A 193 21.35 -29.14 -9.18
C ARG A 193 20.37 -30.29 -9.38
N ARG A 194 20.87 -31.53 -9.13
CA ARG A 194 20.02 -32.72 -9.17
C ARG A 194 19.06 -32.71 -7.98
N ARG A 195 17.77 -32.78 -8.27
CA ARG A 195 16.70 -32.87 -7.27
C ARG A 195 16.18 -34.30 -7.19
N CYS A 196 15.96 -34.79 -5.97
CA CYS A 196 15.46 -36.15 -5.75
C CYS A 196 13.92 -36.21 -5.77
N TYR A 197 13.27 -35.07 -5.57
CA TYR A 197 11.82 -34.96 -5.48
C TYR A 197 11.28 -33.92 -6.45
N ASP A 198 9.95 -33.79 -6.52
CA ASP A 198 9.20 -33.04 -7.53
C ASP A 198 9.06 -31.52 -7.28
N TRP A 199 9.72 -30.99 -6.23
CA TRP A 199 9.71 -29.57 -5.95
C TRP A 199 11.14 -28.98 -5.93
N PRO A 200 11.35 -27.76 -6.50
CA PRO A 200 10.43 -26.97 -7.34
C PRO A 200 10.06 -27.68 -8.65
N LYS A 201 8.79 -27.47 -9.10
CA LYS A 201 8.33 -28.04 -10.37
C LYS A 201 9.09 -27.45 -11.55
N PRO A 202 9.25 -28.16 -12.69
CA PRO A 202 9.95 -27.65 -13.87
C PRO A 202 9.45 -26.27 -14.35
N CYS A 203 8.15 -26.03 -14.29
CA CYS A 203 7.57 -24.72 -14.63
C CYS A 203 8.00 -23.60 -13.67
N GLN A 204 8.18 -23.89 -12.39
CA GLN A 204 8.69 -22.93 -11.40
C GLN A 204 10.18 -22.63 -11.65
N ILE A 205 10.98 -23.65 -11.98
CA ILE A 205 12.40 -23.47 -12.33
C ILE A 205 12.51 -22.59 -13.58
N GLN A 206 11.70 -22.85 -14.62
CA GLN A 206 11.68 -22.07 -15.85
C GLN A 206 11.24 -20.60 -15.58
N LYS A 207 10.26 -20.41 -14.70
CA LYS A 207 9.80 -19.08 -14.28
C LYS A 207 10.88 -18.34 -13.51
N THR A 208 11.56 -19.03 -12.59
CA THR A 208 12.67 -18.51 -11.80
C THR A 208 13.81 -18.00 -12.67
N TRP A 209 14.14 -18.71 -13.77
CA TRP A 209 15.15 -18.26 -14.73
C TRP A 209 14.89 -16.84 -15.24
N LYS A 210 13.64 -16.49 -15.49
CA LYS A 210 13.24 -15.17 -16.03
C LYS A 210 13.34 -14.03 -15.03
N TYR A 211 13.47 -14.32 -13.74
CA TYR A 211 13.49 -13.28 -12.70
C TYR A 211 14.84 -12.58 -12.58
N GLY A 212 15.94 -13.26 -12.87
CA GLY A 212 17.28 -12.71 -12.60
C GLY A 212 17.51 -12.47 -11.10
N CYS A 213 18.26 -11.43 -10.79
CA CYS A 213 18.55 -11.04 -9.41
C CYS A 213 18.58 -9.52 -9.24
N PHE A 214 18.68 -9.08 -7.98
CA PHE A 214 19.02 -7.70 -7.63
C PHE A 214 20.42 -7.63 -7.05
N ALA A 215 21.08 -6.48 -7.20
CA ALA A 215 22.23 -6.10 -6.40
C ALA A 215 21.76 -5.07 -5.36
N THR A 216 21.87 -5.42 -4.08
CA THR A 216 21.51 -4.58 -2.94
C THR A 216 22.74 -3.91 -2.33
N PRO A 217 22.67 -2.67 -1.80
CA PRO A 217 23.82 -1.90 -1.35
C PRO A 217 24.36 -2.36 0.00
N VAL A 218 24.84 -3.59 0.07
CA VAL A 218 25.48 -4.20 1.25
C VAL A 218 26.66 -5.04 0.82
N GLY A 219 27.83 -4.77 1.38
CA GLY A 219 29.01 -5.58 1.22
C GLY A 219 29.12 -6.68 2.29
N HIS A 220 29.99 -7.66 2.05
CA HIS A 220 30.24 -8.72 3.00
C HIS A 220 30.94 -8.19 4.26
N PRO A 221 30.45 -8.50 5.48
CA PRO A 221 31.00 -7.94 6.71
C PRO A 221 32.48 -8.29 6.98
N SER A 222 33.00 -9.35 6.32
CA SER A 222 34.43 -9.76 6.43
C SER A 222 35.29 -9.11 5.35
N SER A 223 34.73 -8.42 4.38
CA SER A 223 35.49 -7.80 3.31
C SER A 223 36.20 -6.55 3.76
N ASN A 224 37.43 -6.36 3.29
CA ASN A 224 38.15 -5.08 3.46
C ASN A 224 37.58 -3.98 2.57
N GLU A 225 36.76 -4.33 1.57
CA GLU A 225 36.13 -3.43 0.60
C GLU A 225 34.59 -3.46 0.73
N VAL A 226 34.08 -3.57 1.95
CA VAL A 226 32.64 -3.68 2.26
C VAL A 226 31.81 -2.58 1.59
N CYS A 227 32.35 -1.38 1.40
CA CYS A 227 31.66 -0.27 0.73
C CYS A 227 31.62 -0.38 -0.80
N LEU A 228 32.38 -1.29 -1.40
CA LEU A 228 32.47 -1.48 -2.86
C LEU A 228 31.72 -2.72 -3.34
N GLU A 229 31.29 -3.59 -2.41
CA GLU A 229 30.60 -4.82 -2.71
C GLU A 229 29.07 -4.65 -2.65
N TRP A 230 28.38 -5.41 -3.49
CA TRP A 230 26.94 -5.46 -3.61
C TRP A 230 26.44 -6.88 -3.39
N ARG A 231 25.50 -7.07 -2.47
CA ARG A 231 24.93 -8.39 -2.20
C ARG A 231 23.92 -8.77 -3.29
N LEU A 232 24.09 -9.97 -3.86
CA LEU A 232 23.11 -10.57 -4.74
C LEU A 232 21.85 -10.97 -3.96
N SER A 233 20.70 -10.62 -4.48
CA SER A 233 19.40 -10.92 -3.88
C SER A 233 18.48 -11.56 -4.90
N PHE A 234 17.94 -12.72 -4.56
CA PHE A 234 16.99 -13.46 -5.39
C PHE A 234 15.56 -13.32 -4.89
N SER A 235 15.24 -12.17 -4.29
CA SER A 235 13.97 -11.92 -3.56
C SER A 235 12.72 -12.23 -4.37
N ILE A 236 12.70 -11.99 -5.71
CA ILE A 236 11.55 -12.36 -6.55
C ILE A 236 11.39 -13.87 -6.62
N ALA A 237 12.50 -14.59 -6.84
CA ALA A 237 12.51 -16.05 -6.92
C ALA A 237 12.13 -16.69 -5.59
N GLU A 238 12.71 -16.21 -4.49
CA GLU A 238 12.36 -16.64 -3.12
C GLU A 238 10.87 -16.47 -2.85
N ARG A 239 10.34 -15.29 -3.11
CA ARG A 239 8.93 -14.96 -2.89
C ARG A 239 8.01 -15.86 -3.70
N ASP A 240 8.32 -16.09 -4.97
CA ASP A 240 7.52 -16.95 -5.84
C ASP A 240 7.54 -18.41 -5.39
N LEU A 241 8.69 -18.90 -4.95
CA LEU A 241 8.83 -20.25 -4.39
C LEU A 241 8.07 -20.39 -3.07
N VAL A 242 8.18 -19.42 -2.16
CA VAL A 242 7.42 -19.44 -0.88
C VAL A 242 5.92 -19.35 -1.11
N ARG A 243 5.47 -18.51 -2.05
CA ARG A 243 4.04 -18.46 -2.44
C ARG A 243 3.50 -19.76 -3.01
N SER A 244 4.37 -20.65 -3.46
CA SER A 244 4.00 -22.00 -3.89
C SER A 244 3.89 -23.03 -2.75
N PHE A 245 4.15 -22.63 -1.51
CA PHE A 245 3.92 -23.45 -0.35
C PHE A 245 2.43 -23.58 -0.07
N GLU A 246 1.91 -24.78 -0.14
CA GLU A 246 0.49 -25.06 0.03
C GLU A 246 0.22 -25.72 1.39
N GLY A 247 -0.92 -25.41 2.01
CA GLY A 247 -1.44 -26.11 3.18
C GLY A 247 -0.42 -26.32 4.29
N THR A 248 -0.05 -27.56 4.54
CA THR A 248 0.85 -27.97 5.64
C THR A 248 2.24 -27.34 5.53
N VAL A 249 2.79 -27.16 4.32
CA VAL A 249 4.13 -26.58 4.13
C VAL A 249 4.16 -25.16 4.69
N MET A 250 3.16 -24.34 4.35
CA MET A 250 3.08 -22.96 4.86
C MET A 250 2.82 -22.93 6.36
N LYS A 251 1.96 -23.81 6.90
CA LYS A 251 1.70 -23.91 8.34
C LYS A 251 2.97 -24.28 9.13
N VAL A 252 3.79 -25.20 8.62
CA VAL A 252 5.09 -25.53 9.21
C VAL A 252 6.04 -24.33 9.17
N TYR A 253 6.06 -23.58 8.07
CA TYR A 253 6.88 -22.37 7.98
C TYR A 253 6.47 -21.31 9.01
N ILE A 254 5.18 -21.09 9.18
CA ILE A 254 4.63 -20.18 10.18
C ILE A 254 4.99 -20.63 11.60
N LEU A 255 4.81 -21.92 11.91
CA LEU A 255 5.20 -22.49 13.21
C LEU A 255 6.69 -22.36 13.47
N LEU A 256 7.54 -22.57 12.45
CA LEU A 256 8.98 -22.39 12.59
C LEU A 256 9.35 -20.94 12.94
N LYS A 257 8.62 -19.96 12.38
CA LYS A 257 8.77 -18.55 12.76
C LYS A 257 8.28 -18.27 14.17
N MET A 258 7.17 -18.88 14.60
CA MET A 258 6.69 -18.78 15.99
C MET A 258 7.70 -19.38 16.98
N VAL A 259 8.28 -20.53 16.65
CA VAL A 259 9.37 -21.16 17.43
C VAL A 259 10.57 -20.21 17.50
N LYS A 260 10.98 -19.62 16.37
CA LYS A 260 12.06 -18.63 16.34
C LYS A 260 11.75 -17.47 17.27
N LYS A 261 10.55 -16.89 17.18
CA LYS A 261 10.15 -15.72 17.96
C LYS A 261 10.10 -16.02 19.45
N THR A 262 9.55 -17.18 19.86
CA THR A 262 9.38 -17.53 21.26
C THR A 262 10.68 -18.01 21.94
N PHE A 263 11.51 -18.81 21.24
CA PHE A 263 12.62 -19.50 21.91
C PHE A 263 14.01 -19.02 21.50
N ILE A 264 14.16 -18.50 20.29
CA ILE A 264 15.47 -18.16 19.73
C ILE A 264 15.74 -16.66 19.82
N GLN A 265 14.78 -15.85 19.38
CA GLN A 265 14.90 -14.39 19.32
C GLN A 265 15.16 -13.72 20.68
N PRO A 266 14.56 -14.13 21.81
CA PRO A 266 14.84 -13.50 23.11
C PRO A 266 16.28 -13.64 23.58
N VAL A 267 17.04 -14.57 23.01
CA VAL A 267 18.41 -14.89 23.42
C VAL A 267 19.45 -14.49 22.36
N LEU A 268 19.10 -14.63 21.09
CA LEU A 268 20.02 -14.40 19.95
C LEU A 268 19.69 -13.13 19.18
N GLU A 269 18.59 -12.46 19.53
CA GLU A 269 18.14 -11.22 18.89
C GLU A 269 18.16 -11.34 17.36
N ASP A 270 18.82 -10.40 16.66
CA ASP A 270 18.88 -10.36 15.19
C ASP A 270 19.94 -11.31 14.59
N ALA A 271 20.77 -11.96 15.41
CA ALA A 271 21.73 -12.93 14.90
C ALA A 271 21.04 -14.11 14.21
N PHE A 272 19.86 -14.53 14.72
CA PHE A 272 19.03 -15.56 14.10
C PHE A 272 17.74 -14.95 13.55
N SER A 273 17.74 -14.61 12.27
CA SER A 273 16.62 -13.95 11.60
C SER A 273 15.59 -14.92 11.01
N SER A 274 14.42 -14.41 10.61
CA SER A 274 13.39 -15.19 9.88
C SER A 274 13.88 -15.71 8.52
N TYR A 275 14.95 -15.14 7.96
CA TYR A 275 15.58 -15.62 6.74
C TYR A 275 16.17 -17.02 6.90
N HIS A 276 16.73 -17.36 8.07
CA HIS A 276 17.19 -18.73 8.36
C HIS A 276 16.04 -19.74 8.33
N CYS A 277 14.86 -19.35 8.84
CA CYS A 277 13.66 -20.18 8.76
C CYS A 277 13.22 -20.38 7.30
N LYS A 278 13.24 -19.32 6.47
CA LYS A 278 12.91 -19.39 5.05
C LYS A 278 13.83 -20.35 4.30
N VAL A 279 15.12 -20.17 4.45
CA VAL A 279 16.13 -21.03 3.80
C VAL A 279 15.99 -22.48 4.25
N CYS A 280 15.72 -22.72 5.54
CA CYS A 280 15.44 -24.06 6.04
C CYS A 280 14.23 -24.67 5.32
N MET A 281 13.13 -23.94 5.19
CA MET A 281 11.92 -24.44 4.51
C MET A 281 12.16 -24.75 3.04
N LEU A 282 12.89 -23.89 2.31
CA LEU A 282 13.21 -24.11 0.90
C LEU A 282 14.02 -25.40 0.73
N TRP A 283 15.06 -25.60 1.55
CA TRP A 283 15.87 -26.83 1.54
C TRP A 283 15.08 -28.07 1.97
N MET A 284 14.27 -27.96 3.00
CA MET A 284 13.47 -29.11 3.49
C MET A 284 12.43 -29.51 2.45
N ARG A 285 11.75 -28.52 1.81
CA ARG A 285 10.75 -28.81 0.77
C ARG A 285 11.37 -29.47 -0.48
N GLU A 286 12.60 -29.06 -0.84
CA GLU A 286 13.32 -29.66 -1.97
C GLU A 286 13.86 -31.05 -1.65
N SER A 287 14.27 -31.30 -0.40
CA SER A 287 14.97 -32.53 0.01
C SER A 287 14.06 -33.61 0.62
N THR A 288 12.76 -33.40 0.64
CA THR A 288 11.79 -34.35 1.18
C THR A 288 10.64 -34.62 0.20
N PRO A 289 10.05 -35.84 0.21
CA PRO A 289 8.95 -36.17 -0.68
C PRO A 289 7.69 -35.35 -0.38
N SER A 290 6.89 -35.05 -1.41
CA SER A 290 5.69 -34.24 -1.30
C SER A 290 4.63 -34.86 -0.38
N GLU A 291 4.56 -36.19 -0.36
CA GLU A 291 3.61 -36.97 0.45
C GLU A 291 3.83 -36.80 1.97
N LEU A 292 5.06 -36.38 2.37
CA LEU A 292 5.36 -36.10 3.77
C LEU A 292 4.59 -34.89 4.28
N TRP A 293 4.31 -33.91 3.42
CA TRP A 293 3.74 -32.60 3.78
C TRP A 293 2.19 -32.65 3.83
N CYS A 294 1.66 -33.56 4.61
CA CYS A 294 0.23 -33.68 4.92
C CYS A 294 -0.07 -33.21 6.35
N THR A 295 -1.33 -32.96 6.66
CA THR A 295 -1.76 -32.43 7.96
C THR A 295 -1.38 -33.37 9.09
N GLU A 296 -1.44 -34.67 8.88
CA GLU A 296 -1.09 -35.73 9.83
C GLU A 296 0.38 -35.65 10.27
N ASN A 297 1.25 -35.21 9.38
CA ASN A 297 2.69 -35.13 9.59
C ASN A 297 3.19 -33.74 10.01
N LEU A 298 2.32 -32.77 10.24
CA LEU A 298 2.68 -31.37 10.49
C LEU A 298 3.73 -31.22 11.60
N LEU A 299 3.49 -31.86 12.76
CA LEU A 299 4.45 -31.83 13.88
C LEU A 299 5.79 -32.48 13.51
N CYS A 300 5.74 -33.59 12.79
CA CYS A 300 6.95 -34.29 12.33
C CYS A 300 7.75 -33.44 11.36
N CYS A 301 7.10 -32.77 10.40
CA CYS A 301 7.75 -31.84 9.46
C CYS A 301 8.41 -30.68 10.22
N LEU A 302 7.74 -30.12 11.24
CA LEU A 302 8.32 -29.08 12.09
C LEU A 302 9.58 -29.57 12.83
N ILE A 303 9.53 -30.76 13.44
CA ILE A 303 10.66 -31.34 14.12
C ILE A 303 11.84 -31.59 13.16
N LEU A 304 11.56 -32.04 11.93
CA LEU A 304 12.58 -32.21 10.90
C LEU A 304 13.23 -30.86 10.53
N CYS A 305 12.47 -29.78 10.42
CA CYS A 305 13.01 -28.44 10.18
C CYS A 305 13.90 -27.98 11.36
N VAL A 306 13.45 -28.16 12.60
CA VAL A 306 14.28 -27.84 13.80
C VAL A 306 15.55 -28.66 13.81
N ARG A 307 15.49 -29.96 13.45
CA ARG A 307 16.65 -30.83 13.31
C ARG A 307 17.62 -30.32 12.24
N LYS A 308 17.10 -29.86 11.12
CA LYS A 308 17.95 -29.32 10.05
C LYS A 308 18.69 -28.08 10.49
N LEU A 309 18.02 -27.17 11.20
CA LEU A 309 18.66 -25.98 11.79
C LEU A 309 19.72 -26.38 12.83
N TYR A 310 19.46 -27.41 13.63
CA TYR A 310 20.43 -27.96 14.59
C TYR A 310 21.68 -28.52 13.89
N GLU A 311 21.51 -29.31 12.83
CA GLU A 311 22.62 -29.84 12.01
C GLU A 311 23.49 -28.70 11.46
N TRP A 312 22.88 -27.67 10.91
CA TRP A 312 23.62 -26.49 10.40
C TRP A 312 24.34 -25.72 11.52
N ALA A 313 23.70 -25.59 12.68
CA ALA A 313 24.37 -24.96 13.83
C ALA A 313 25.62 -25.77 14.30
N ILE A 314 25.52 -27.10 14.31
CA ILE A 314 26.69 -27.98 14.60
C ILE A 314 27.77 -27.83 13.54
N ALA A 315 27.38 -27.79 12.25
CA ALA A 315 28.31 -27.62 11.14
C ALA A 315 28.95 -26.23 11.12
N GLY A 316 28.27 -25.22 11.69
CA GLY A 316 28.63 -23.79 11.55
C GLY A 316 28.45 -23.28 10.14
N PHE A 317 27.60 -23.94 9.36
CA PHE A 317 27.35 -23.63 7.95
C PHE A 317 25.88 -23.79 7.62
N CYS A 318 25.25 -22.68 7.21
CA CYS A 318 23.89 -22.63 6.69
C CYS A 318 23.99 -22.24 5.22
N PRO A 319 23.83 -23.19 4.27
CA PRO A 319 23.97 -22.88 2.84
C PRO A 319 22.82 -21.99 2.34
N ASP A 320 23.16 -20.93 1.64
CA ASP A 320 22.16 -20.18 0.89
C ASP A 320 21.44 -21.08 -0.12
N TYR A 321 20.18 -20.80 -0.40
CA TYR A 321 19.38 -21.68 -1.25
C TYR A 321 19.78 -21.62 -2.73
N PHE A 322 20.20 -20.44 -3.22
CA PHE A 322 20.59 -20.21 -4.61
C PHE A 322 22.11 -20.31 -4.81
N ILE A 323 22.89 -19.80 -3.87
CA ILE A 323 24.36 -19.81 -3.91
C ILE A 323 24.86 -20.66 -2.74
N ILE A 324 25.01 -21.97 -2.95
CA ILE A 324 25.32 -22.95 -1.88
C ILE A 324 26.58 -22.60 -1.09
N ARG A 325 27.59 -21.99 -1.75
CA ARG A 325 28.86 -21.61 -1.09
C ARG A 325 28.69 -20.41 -0.16
N ASN A 326 27.62 -19.64 -0.28
CA ASN A 326 27.32 -18.53 0.62
C ASN A 326 26.82 -19.06 1.96
N ASN A 327 27.60 -18.86 3.03
CA ASN A 327 27.23 -19.24 4.39
C ASN A 327 26.45 -18.16 5.09
N ILE A 328 25.14 -18.34 5.23
CA ILE A 328 24.25 -17.35 5.87
C ILE A 328 24.58 -17.17 7.36
N TYR A 329 25.24 -18.15 8.01
CA TYR A 329 25.68 -18.03 9.40
C TYR A 329 26.93 -17.19 9.60
N ASP A 330 27.62 -16.87 8.50
CA ASP A 330 28.90 -16.17 8.62
C ASP A 330 28.78 -14.87 9.41
N ARG A 331 29.63 -14.69 10.40
CA ARG A 331 29.67 -13.61 11.40
C ARG A 331 28.43 -13.41 12.26
N LYS A 332 27.29 -14.03 11.96
CA LYS A 332 26.05 -13.90 12.74
C LYS A 332 25.95 -15.01 13.81
N ILE A 333 26.11 -16.26 13.39
CA ILE A 333 25.98 -17.44 14.24
C ILE A 333 27.37 -18.05 14.47
N VAL A 334 28.23 -17.32 15.19
CA VAL A 334 29.61 -17.72 15.52
C VAL A 334 29.86 -17.63 17.02
N GLY A 335 30.90 -18.27 17.53
CA GLY A 335 31.30 -18.20 18.93
C GLY A 335 30.18 -18.59 19.90
N THR A 336 29.87 -17.71 20.84
CA THR A 336 28.80 -17.90 21.84
C THR A 336 27.44 -18.04 21.23
N ALA A 337 27.10 -17.24 20.21
CA ALA A 337 25.82 -17.32 19.51
C ALA A 337 25.58 -18.71 18.90
N ARG A 338 26.61 -19.31 18.31
CA ARG A 338 26.55 -20.69 17.78
C ARG A 338 26.30 -21.71 18.87
N ILE A 339 27.05 -21.66 19.99
CA ILE A 339 26.90 -22.57 21.12
C ILE A 339 25.46 -22.46 21.68
N THR A 340 24.98 -21.25 21.86
CA THR A 340 23.63 -20.97 22.36
C THR A 340 22.56 -21.51 21.39
N SER A 341 22.74 -21.30 20.08
CA SER A 341 21.82 -21.86 19.05
C SER A 341 21.75 -23.39 19.17
N ILE A 342 22.89 -24.07 19.29
CA ILE A 342 22.95 -25.52 19.43
C ILE A 342 22.22 -25.98 20.71
N GLN A 343 22.40 -25.29 21.85
CA GLN A 343 21.73 -25.62 23.10
C GLN A 343 20.21 -25.46 23.02
N ILE A 344 19.71 -24.32 22.44
CA ILE A 344 18.28 -24.08 22.29
C ILE A 344 17.66 -25.13 21.37
N LEU A 345 18.24 -25.34 20.17
CA LEU A 345 17.70 -26.29 19.19
C LEU A 345 17.74 -27.74 19.71
N LYS A 346 18.81 -28.13 20.43
CA LYS A 346 18.90 -29.45 21.11
C LYS A 346 17.79 -29.62 22.14
N ARG A 347 17.52 -28.58 22.95
CA ARG A 347 16.42 -28.60 23.94
C ARG A 347 15.06 -28.76 23.30
N LEU A 348 14.79 -28.04 22.20
CA LEU A 348 13.54 -28.18 21.45
C LEU A 348 13.35 -29.58 20.88
N LEU A 349 14.43 -30.20 20.36
CA LEU A 349 14.39 -31.59 19.85
C LEU A 349 14.16 -32.61 20.95
N SER A 350 14.71 -32.41 22.16
CA SER A 350 14.52 -33.30 23.31
C SER A 350 13.09 -33.21 23.89
N ASP A 351 12.38 -32.16 23.60
CA ASP A 351 11.05 -31.88 24.15
C ASP A 351 9.90 -32.57 23.38
N GLU A 352 10.20 -33.25 22.27
CA GLU A 352 9.30 -34.09 21.48
C GLU A 352 8.00 -33.36 21.05
N GLY A 353 8.07 -32.04 20.81
CA GLY A 353 6.95 -31.21 20.40
C GLY A 353 6.17 -30.56 21.54
N ARG A 354 6.46 -30.83 22.82
CA ARG A 354 5.78 -30.15 23.96
C ARG A 354 6.08 -28.66 24.01
N PHE A 355 7.14 -28.19 23.37
CA PHE A 355 7.43 -26.75 23.22
C PHE A 355 6.28 -25.98 22.55
N LEU A 356 5.44 -26.63 21.74
CA LEU A 356 4.28 -25.98 21.11
C LEU A 356 3.34 -25.36 22.14
N CYS A 357 3.15 -25.99 23.31
CA CYS A 357 2.33 -25.47 24.39
C CYS A 357 2.89 -24.20 25.06
N ARG A 358 4.13 -23.82 24.74
CA ARG A 358 4.80 -22.64 25.27
C ARG A 358 4.99 -21.54 24.23
N ILE A 359 4.42 -21.69 23.04
CA ILE A 359 4.43 -20.64 22.02
C ILE A 359 3.52 -19.51 22.47
N GLU A 360 4.09 -18.32 22.63
CA GLU A 360 3.37 -17.13 23.11
C GLU A 360 2.65 -16.37 21.98
N CYS A 361 3.12 -16.52 20.73
CA CYS A 361 2.51 -15.85 19.58
C CYS A 361 1.00 -16.16 19.49
N CYS A 362 0.15 -15.13 19.45
CA CYS A 362 -1.31 -15.26 19.42
C CYS A 362 -1.89 -16.14 20.52
N HIS A 363 -1.24 -16.27 21.67
CA HIS A 363 -1.61 -17.23 22.72
C HIS A 363 -1.74 -18.67 22.21
N PHE A 364 -1.07 -18.98 21.11
CA PHE A 364 -1.16 -20.29 20.44
C PHE A 364 -0.96 -21.46 21.42
N GLY A 365 0.07 -21.41 22.26
CA GLY A 365 0.34 -22.45 23.24
C GLY A 365 -0.78 -22.62 24.29
N HIS A 366 -1.36 -21.52 24.77
CA HIS A 366 -2.50 -21.56 25.69
C HIS A 366 -3.72 -22.19 25.03
N ILE A 367 -4.04 -21.76 23.80
CA ILE A 367 -5.16 -22.32 23.02
C ILE A 367 -4.94 -23.82 22.82
N LEU A 368 -3.72 -24.26 22.54
CA LEU A 368 -3.40 -25.68 22.35
C LEU A 368 -3.56 -26.48 23.64
N VAL A 369 -3.15 -25.95 24.79
CA VAL A 369 -3.33 -26.59 26.11
C VAL A 369 -4.81 -26.69 26.44
N ASP A 370 -5.58 -25.63 26.24
CA ASP A 370 -7.04 -25.63 26.49
C ASP A 370 -7.77 -26.61 25.58
N ASP A 371 -7.42 -26.67 24.30
CA ASP A 371 -7.98 -27.63 23.35
C ASP A 371 -7.62 -29.09 23.70
N LEU A 372 -6.40 -29.34 24.18
CA LEU A 372 -5.97 -30.66 24.65
C LEU A 372 -6.69 -31.10 25.94
N SER A 373 -7.06 -30.15 26.81
CA SER A 373 -7.73 -30.38 28.08
C SER A 373 -9.25 -30.29 28.03
N ASN A 374 -9.84 -30.04 26.85
CA ASN A 374 -11.27 -29.78 26.63
C ASN A 374 -11.84 -28.59 27.45
N PHE A 375 -11.03 -27.64 27.87
CA PHE A 375 -11.44 -26.42 28.54
C PHE A 375 -11.71 -25.29 27.51
N VAL A 376 -12.88 -24.65 27.62
CA VAL A 376 -13.28 -23.54 26.74
C VAL A 376 -13.10 -22.22 27.50
N HIS A 377 -11.91 -21.68 27.53
CA HIS A 377 -11.73 -20.29 27.93
C HIS A 377 -10.56 -19.67 27.16
N TYR A 378 -10.83 -18.80 26.21
CA TYR A 378 -10.06 -17.59 25.85
C TYR A 378 -10.60 -16.95 24.57
N ARG A 379 -11.18 -15.75 24.68
CA ARG A 379 -11.80 -15.06 23.52
C ARG A 379 -11.27 -13.66 23.23
N LEU A 380 -10.33 -13.09 24.00
CA LEU A 380 -10.14 -11.64 23.95
C LEU A 380 -8.87 -11.16 23.21
N GLU A 381 -7.70 -11.78 23.40
CA GLU A 381 -6.44 -11.25 22.84
C GLU A 381 -6.16 -11.62 21.38
N PRO A 382 -6.50 -12.81 20.86
CA PRO A 382 -6.41 -13.07 19.42
C PRO A 382 -7.19 -12.06 18.58
N LYS A 383 -8.23 -11.46 19.16
CA LYS A 383 -9.09 -10.47 18.51
C LYS A 383 -8.39 -9.14 18.27
N ILE A 384 -7.57 -8.64 19.20
CA ILE A 384 -6.83 -7.38 19.05
C ILE A 384 -5.80 -7.54 17.94
N ALA A 385 -5.02 -8.61 17.94
CA ALA A 385 -4.04 -8.88 16.90
C ALA A 385 -4.67 -9.03 15.50
N ALA A 386 -5.89 -9.59 15.41
CA ALA A 386 -6.63 -9.68 14.14
C ALA A 386 -7.12 -8.30 13.67
N ILE A 387 -7.48 -7.41 14.59
CA ILE A 387 -7.86 -6.02 14.27
C ILE A 387 -6.63 -5.26 13.75
N ASP A 388 -5.49 -5.34 14.43
CA ASP A 388 -4.26 -4.68 14.04
C ASP A 388 -3.77 -5.16 12.66
N GLU A 389 -3.90 -6.46 12.39
CA GLU A 389 -3.61 -7.04 11.07
C GLU A 389 -4.56 -6.49 10.00
N GLY A 390 -5.86 -6.44 10.28
CA GLY A 390 -6.86 -5.88 9.37
C GLY A 390 -6.63 -4.39 9.08
N VAL A 391 -6.21 -3.60 10.07
CA VAL A 391 -5.84 -2.19 9.88
C VAL A 391 -4.63 -2.06 8.96
N THR A 392 -3.62 -2.89 9.18
CA THR A 392 -2.42 -2.89 8.33
C THR A 392 -2.75 -3.31 6.90
N ASP A 393 -3.56 -4.35 6.72
CA ASP A 393 -4.04 -4.80 5.41
C ASP A 393 -4.81 -3.70 4.69
N TYR A 394 -5.70 -2.99 5.42
CA TYR A 394 -6.44 -1.85 4.88
C TYR A 394 -5.49 -0.74 4.42
N ALA A 395 -4.53 -0.33 5.24
CA ALA A 395 -3.58 0.71 4.88
C ALA A 395 -2.72 0.34 3.66
N LEU A 396 -2.29 -0.93 3.56
CA LEU A 396 -1.56 -1.45 2.40
C LEU A 396 -2.38 -1.45 1.10
N CYS A 397 -3.71 -1.48 1.18
CA CYS A 397 -4.59 -1.31 0.02
C CYS A 397 -4.89 0.16 -0.26
N ALA A 398 -5.27 0.94 0.75
CA ALA A 398 -5.80 2.28 0.59
C ALA A 398 -4.74 3.29 0.13
N VAL A 399 -3.53 3.23 0.70
CA VAL A 399 -2.45 4.19 0.38
C VAL A 399 -2.04 4.13 -1.09
N PRO A 400 -1.68 2.97 -1.67
CA PRO A 400 -1.25 2.91 -3.06
C PRO A 400 -2.35 3.30 -4.04
N VAL A 401 -3.60 2.91 -3.80
CA VAL A 401 -4.72 3.28 -4.69
C VAL A 401 -4.99 4.77 -4.64
N THR A 402 -4.89 5.39 -3.46
CA THR A 402 -5.02 6.85 -3.31
C THR A 402 -3.89 7.58 -4.04
N LYS A 403 -2.64 7.15 -3.87
CA LYS A 403 -1.48 7.68 -4.61
C LYS A 403 -1.65 7.53 -6.13
N CYS A 404 -2.11 6.36 -6.59
CA CYS A 404 -2.37 6.10 -8.00
C CYS A 404 -3.47 7.01 -8.55
N ARG A 405 -4.63 7.10 -7.86
CA ARG A 405 -5.74 7.97 -8.23
C ARG A 405 -5.30 9.44 -8.33
N ASN A 406 -4.57 9.93 -7.35
CA ASN A 406 -4.09 11.31 -7.35
C ASN A 406 -3.12 11.59 -8.50
N SER A 407 -2.24 10.65 -8.82
CA SER A 407 -1.36 10.76 -9.98
C SER A 407 -2.14 10.76 -11.29
N MET A 408 -3.18 9.93 -11.42
CA MET A 408 -4.06 9.94 -12.59
C MET A 408 -4.78 11.29 -12.74
N LEU A 409 -5.36 11.82 -11.67
CA LEU A 409 -6.05 13.13 -11.68
C LEU A 409 -5.12 14.29 -12.04
N ARG A 410 -3.83 14.20 -11.68
CA ARG A 410 -2.81 15.20 -11.97
C ARG A 410 -2.38 15.19 -13.44
N THR A 411 -2.24 14.01 -14.04
CA THR A 411 -1.52 13.83 -15.31
C THR A 411 -2.40 13.46 -16.49
N ILE A 412 -3.60 12.91 -16.26
CA ILE A 412 -4.53 12.66 -17.35
C ILE A 412 -4.92 14.01 -17.94
N PRO A 413 -4.58 14.28 -19.21
CA PRO A 413 -5.07 15.45 -19.90
C PRO A 413 -6.60 15.47 -19.80
N GLN A 414 -7.16 16.64 -19.58
CA GLN A 414 -8.62 16.82 -19.41
C GLN A 414 -9.30 16.76 -20.79
N ASP A 415 -8.92 15.78 -21.60
CA ASP A 415 -9.48 15.54 -22.92
C ASP A 415 -9.97 14.10 -23.08
N TYR A 416 -10.95 13.95 -23.93
CA TYR A 416 -11.61 12.68 -24.24
C TYR A 416 -10.66 11.60 -24.78
N GLN A 417 -9.73 11.97 -25.64
CA GLN A 417 -8.87 11.01 -26.33
C GLN A 417 -7.93 10.32 -25.35
N SER A 418 -7.32 11.08 -24.46
CA SER A 418 -6.43 10.55 -23.44
C SER A 418 -7.16 9.67 -22.43
N LEU A 419 -8.34 10.08 -21.96
CA LEU A 419 -9.17 9.27 -21.07
C LEU A 419 -9.56 7.94 -21.72
N THR A 420 -9.98 7.96 -22.99
CA THR A 420 -10.37 6.76 -23.74
C THR A 420 -9.18 5.82 -23.97
N TYR A 421 -8.00 6.37 -24.29
CA TYR A 421 -6.78 5.58 -24.46
C TYR A 421 -6.40 4.82 -23.18
N TYR A 422 -6.36 5.49 -22.03
CA TYR A 422 -6.06 4.83 -20.76
C TYR A 422 -7.14 3.83 -20.37
N LEU A 423 -8.42 4.15 -20.57
CA LEU A 423 -9.53 3.25 -20.28
C LEU A 423 -9.42 1.95 -21.07
N THR A 424 -9.22 2.03 -22.40
CA THR A 424 -9.07 0.84 -23.24
C THR A 424 -7.85 0.04 -22.85
N THR A 425 -6.73 0.70 -22.59
CA THR A 425 -5.46 0.03 -22.20
C THR A 425 -5.64 -0.77 -20.90
N PHE A 426 -6.23 -0.20 -19.87
CA PHE A 426 -6.41 -0.90 -18.59
C PHE A 426 -7.54 -1.94 -18.63
N ALA A 427 -8.62 -1.66 -19.37
CA ALA A 427 -9.69 -2.64 -19.56
C ALA A 427 -9.20 -3.89 -20.30
N ASP A 428 -8.40 -3.71 -21.35
CA ASP A 428 -7.82 -4.83 -22.08
C ASP A 428 -6.77 -5.56 -21.23
N ALA A 429 -5.91 -4.84 -20.51
CA ALA A 429 -4.97 -5.46 -19.60
C ALA A 429 -5.67 -6.33 -18.55
N SER A 430 -6.82 -5.91 -18.02
CA SER A 430 -7.57 -6.66 -17.02
C SER A 430 -8.11 -8.00 -17.51
N LYS A 431 -8.46 -8.10 -18.81
CA LYS A 431 -9.00 -9.34 -19.41
C LYS A 431 -7.98 -10.47 -19.45
N TYR A 432 -6.70 -10.13 -19.66
CA TYR A 432 -5.61 -11.10 -19.85
C TYR A 432 -4.71 -11.23 -18.63
N ALA A 433 -4.95 -10.45 -17.59
CA ALA A 433 -4.15 -10.48 -16.37
C ALA A 433 -4.39 -11.77 -15.56
N PRO A 434 -3.38 -12.28 -14.84
CA PRO A 434 -3.59 -13.30 -13.82
C PRO A 434 -4.64 -12.85 -12.80
N TYR A 435 -5.37 -13.79 -12.21
CA TYR A 435 -6.48 -13.53 -11.28
C TYR A 435 -6.16 -12.48 -10.21
N VAL A 436 -4.98 -12.58 -9.57
CA VAL A 436 -4.49 -11.62 -8.55
C VAL A 436 -4.34 -10.19 -9.08
N MET A 437 -4.19 -10.00 -10.39
CA MET A 437 -4.01 -8.70 -11.03
C MET A 437 -5.32 -8.14 -11.61
N GLN A 438 -6.32 -8.96 -11.82
CA GLN A 438 -7.56 -8.55 -12.49
C GLN A 438 -8.29 -7.48 -11.69
N TYR A 439 -8.42 -7.67 -10.37
CA TYR A 439 -9.19 -6.75 -9.53
C TYR A 439 -8.56 -5.34 -9.44
N PRO A 440 -7.24 -5.18 -9.13
CA PRO A 440 -6.63 -3.85 -9.17
C PRO A 440 -6.77 -3.12 -10.50
N LEU A 441 -6.63 -3.82 -11.62
CA LEU A 441 -6.82 -3.23 -12.95
C LEU A 441 -8.28 -2.84 -13.20
N LYS A 442 -9.24 -3.68 -12.82
CA LYS A 442 -10.67 -3.38 -12.85
C LYS A 442 -10.98 -2.13 -12.01
N HIS A 443 -10.42 -2.02 -10.81
CA HIS A 443 -10.62 -0.88 -9.93
C HIS A 443 -10.13 0.43 -10.54
N ILE A 444 -8.94 0.43 -11.15
CA ILE A 444 -8.44 1.60 -11.91
C ILE A 444 -9.36 1.94 -13.08
N THR A 445 -9.85 0.93 -13.80
CA THR A 445 -10.81 1.13 -14.89
C THR A 445 -12.09 1.80 -14.40
N MET A 446 -12.61 1.44 -13.23
CA MET A 446 -13.78 2.11 -12.63
C MET A 446 -13.49 3.58 -12.30
N ILE A 447 -12.29 3.91 -11.80
CA ILE A 447 -11.90 5.32 -11.55
C ILE A 447 -11.87 6.10 -12.87
N LEU A 448 -11.34 5.52 -13.95
CA LEU A 448 -11.32 6.16 -15.27
C LEU A 448 -12.73 6.36 -15.85
N PHE A 449 -13.63 5.39 -15.69
CA PHE A 449 -15.03 5.54 -16.06
C PHE A 449 -15.69 6.72 -15.33
N SER A 450 -15.41 6.90 -14.05
CA SER A 450 -15.89 8.06 -13.30
C SER A 450 -15.43 9.37 -13.94
N GLN A 451 -14.14 9.49 -14.27
CA GLN A 451 -13.61 10.71 -14.90
C GLN A 451 -14.27 10.97 -16.26
N LEU A 452 -14.42 9.93 -17.08
CA LEU A 452 -15.04 10.04 -18.40
C LEU A 452 -16.52 10.41 -18.30
N GLY A 453 -17.28 9.83 -17.37
CA GLY A 453 -18.68 10.15 -17.14
C GLY A 453 -18.90 11.61 -16.73
N PHE A 454 -18.10 12.13 -15.81
CA PHE A 454 -18.17 13.54 -15.41
C PHE A 454 -17.68 14.49 -16.51
N TYR A 455 -16.69 14.09 -17.31
CA TYR A 455 -16.29 14.84 -18.49
C TYR A 455 -17.46 14.99 -19.48
N PHE A 456 -18.16 13.92 -19.82
CA PHE A 456 -19.34 13.99 -20.71
C PHE A 456 -20.47 14.82 -20.11
N ALA A 457 -20.71 14.73 -18.80
CA ALA A 457 -21.70 15.56 -18.11
C ALA A 457 -21.34 17.06 -18.23
N SER A 458 -20.06 17.42 -18.11
CA SER A 458 -19.58 18.79 -18.28
C SER A 458 -19.77 19.27 -19.70
N VAL A 459 -19.37 18.50 -20.70
CA VAL A 459 -19.54 18.80 -22.12
C VAL A 459 -21.01 19.00 -22.47
N LEU A 460 -21.91 18.17 -21.98
CA LEU A 460 -23.35 18.30 -22.18
C LEU A 460 -23.89 19.59 -21.58
N LYS A 461 -23.50 19.94 -20.36
CA LYS A 461 -23.96 21.16 -19.67
C LYS A 461 -23.47 22.43 -20.38
N GLU A 462 -22.22 22.45 -20.84
CA GLU A 462 -21.60 23.58 -21.50
C GLU A 462 -22.20 23.83 -22.90
N ASN A 463 -22.56 22.76 -23.61
CA ASN A 463 -22.99 22.82 -25.02
C ASN A 463 -24.45 22.43 -25.23
N ALA A 464 -25.30 22.53 -24.20
CA ALA A 464 -26.68 22.07 -24.22
C ALA A 464 -27.51 22.65 -25.38
N GLY A 465 -27.18 23.85 -25.88
CA GLY A 465 -27.88 24.53 -27.00
C GLY A 465 -27.25 24.28 -28.38
N LEU A 466 -26.08 23.64 -28.45
CA LEU A 466 -25.31 23.46 -29.68
C LEU A 466 -25.46 22.07 -30.31
N PHE A 467 -25.84 21.09 -29.53
CA PHE A 467 -25.95 19.70 -30.00
C PHE A 467 -27.32 19.38 -30.59
N SER A 468 -27.35 18.53 -31.61
CA SER A 468 -28.58 17.93 -32.09
C SER A 468 -29.17 17.02 -30.98
N ARG A 469 -30.50 16.82 -31.03
CA ARG A 469 -31.20 15.95 -30.06
C ARG A 469 -30.59 14.53 -30.01
N ALA A 470 -30.24 13.96 -31.15
CA ALA A 470 -29.60 12.64 -31.21
C ALA A 470 -28.23 12.60 -30.51
N ASN A 471 -27.42 13.65 -30.67
CA ASN A 471 -26.14 13.76 -30.00
C ASN A 471 -26.29 13.92 -28.49
N VAL A 472 -27.30 14.68 -28.04
CA VAL A 472 -27.61 14.81 -26.59
C VAL A 472 -28.03 13.46 -26.01
N GLU A 473 -28.93 12.73 -26.67
CA GLU A 473 -29.37 11.40 -26.22
C GLU A 473 -28.22 10.40 -26.18
N TYR A 474 -27.35 10.41 -27.18
CA TYR A 474 -26.14 9.54 -27.21
C TYR A 474 -25.17 9.86 -26.07
N LEU A 475 -24.82 11.12 -25.85
CA LEU A 475 -23.92 11.53 -24.77
C LEU A 475 -24.52 11.28 -23.38
N LEU A 476 -25.84 11.43 -23.20
CA LEU A 476 -26.53 11.08 -21.96
C LEU A 476 -26.44 9.59 -21.69
N ALA A 477 -26.61 8.74 -22.69
CA ALA A 477 -26.48 7.29 -22.56
C ALA A 477 -25.04 6.91 -22.14
N LEU A 478 -24.03 7.47 -22.82
CA LEU A 478 -22.63 7.26 -22.47
C LEU A 478 -22.30 7.73 -21.05
N THR A 479 -22.79 8.92 -20.68
CA THR A 479 -22.61 9.46 -19.32
C THR A 479 -23.18 8.50 -18.27
N SER A 480 -24.42 8.05 -18.50
CA SER A 480 -25.10 7.13 -17.58
C SER A 480 -24.37 5.79 -17.45
N GLU A 481 -23.92 5.23 -18.58
CA GLU A 481 -23.16 3.97 -18.58
C GLU A 481 -21.83 4.11 -17.84
N CYS A 482 -21.03 5.12 -18.16
CA CYS A 482 -19.76 5.38 -17.49
C CYS A 482 -19.93 5.57 -15.97
N LEU A 483 -20.91 6.34 -15.55
CA LEU A 483 -21.18 6.58 -14.13
C LEU A 483 -21.69 5.32 -13.43
N SER A 484 -22.55 4.53 -14.09
CA SER A 484 -23.00 3.23 -13.56
C SER A 484 -21.84 2.25 -13.32
N LEU A 485 -20.94 2.14 -14.30
CA LEU A 485 -19.75 1.27 -14.20
C LEU A 485 -18.76 1.72 -13.12
N SER A 486 -18.80 3.00 -12.72
CA SER A 486 -17.88 3.58 -11.74
C SER A 486 -18.41 3.64 -10.31
N MET A 487 -19.67 3.31 -10.08
CA MET A 487 -20.33 3.49 -8.77
C MET A 487 -19.61 2.80 -7.60
N ASN A 488 -18.92 1.71 -7.87
CA ASN A 488 -18.17 0.94 -6.87
C ASN A 488 -16.66 1.20 -6.91
N SER A 489 -16.21 2.32 -7.50
CA SER A 489 -14.79 2.71 -7.42
C SER A 489 -14.36 3.10 -5.99
N ASP A 490 -15.29 3.50 -5.16
CA ASP A 490 -15.16 3.68 -3.72
C ASP A 490 -16.55 3.77 -3.07
N ALA A 491 -16.59 3.92 -1.75
CA ALA A 491 -17.86 3.94 -1.03
C ALA A 491 -18.75 5.14 -1.39
N THR A 492 -18.19 6.33 -1.66
CA THR A 492 -18.98 7.57 -1.66
C THR A 492 -18.65 8.60 -2.71
N SER A 493 -17.41 8.70 -3.23
CA SER A 493 -16.98 9.89 -3.99
C SER A 493 -17.76 10.11 -5.27
N VAL A 494 -18.05 9.06 -6.04
CA VAL A 494 -18.86 9.14 -7.27
C VAL A 494 -20.29 9.55 -6.94
N ARG A 495 -20.87 8.98 -5.90
CA ARG A 495 -22.23 9.30 -5.42
C ARG A 495 -22.34 10.75 -4.97
N LEU A 496 -21.34 11.26 -4.26
CA LEU A 496 -21.29 12.67 -3.84
C LEU A 496 -21.12 13.61 -5.04
N LYS A 497 -20.29 13.26 -6.03
CA LYS A 497 -20.21 14.04 -7.26
C LYS A 497 -21.54 14.05 -8.02
N LEU A 498 -22.27 12.93 -8.04
CA LEU A 498 -23.62 12.86 -8.60
C LEU A 498 -24.63 13.74 -7.83
N CYS A 499 -24.54 13.78 -6.48
CA CYS A 499 -25.32 14.73 -5.69
C CYS A 499 -25.01 16.18 -6.12
N GLY A 500 -23.72 16.52 -6.27
CA GLY A 500 -23.29 17.84 -6.74
C GLY A 500 -23.85 18.17 -8.12
N LEU A 501 -23.82 17.23 -9.06
CA LEU A 501 -24.42 17.36 -10.38
C LEU A 501 -25.94 17.57 -10.28
N GLY A 502 -26.65 16.78 -9.46
CA GLY A 502 -28.08 16.96 -9.19
C GLY A 502 -28.41 18.34 -8.63
N ILE A 503 -27.60 18.88 -7.73
CA ILE A 503 -27.73 20.24 -7.22
C ILE A 503 -27.55 21.26 -8.32
N VAL A 504 -26.60 21.14 -9.22
CA VAL A 504 -26.34 22.07 -10.33
C VAL A 504 -27.46 22.01 -11.41
N LEU A 505 -28.00 20.80 -11.62
CA LEU A 505 -29.09 20.58 -12.58
C LEU A 505 -30.50 20.82 -11.99
N GLU A 506 -30.57 21.16 -10.69
CA GLU A 506 -31.84 21.30 -9.95
C GLU A 506 -32.69 20.00 -9.95
N ASN A 507 -32.01 18.84 -10.09
CA ASN A 507 -32.63 17.53 -10.04
C ASN A 507 -32.63 17.00 -8.60
N HIS A 508 -33.75 17.21 -7.90
CA HIS A 508 -33.91 16.84 -6.50
C HIS A 508 -33.93 15.32 -6.30
N ASP A 509 -34.54 14.58 -7.21
CA ASP A 509 -34.68 13.13 -7.11
C ASP A 509 -33.29 12.46 -7.18
N LEU A 510 -32.46 12.84 -8.15
CA LEU A 510 -31.09 12.35 -8.26
C LEU A 510 -30.30 12.63 -6.99
N THR A 511 -30.40 13.86 -6.46
CA THR A 511 -29.69 14.26 -5.25
C THR A 511 -30.14 13.45 -4.04
N GLU A 512 -31.45 13.26 -3.87
CA GLU A 512 -32.02 12.56 -2.72
C GLU A 512 -31.70 11.07 -2.75
N ILE A 513 -31.82 10.40 -3.91
CA ILE A 513 -31.45 8.98 -4.07
C ILE A 513 -29.98 8.74 -3.69
N CYS A 514 -29.06 9.58 -4.19
CA CYS A 514 -27.64 9.42 -3.87
C CYS A 514 -27.34 9.69 -2.39
N LEU A 515 -27.95 10.72 -1.78
CA LEU A 515 -27.78 11.03 -0.36
C LEU A 515 -28.33 9.91 0.51
N GLN A 516 -29.48 9.34 0.16
CA GLN A 516 -30.11 8.24 0.89
C GLN A 516 -29.26 6.96 0.82
N ASP A 517 -28.75 6.59 -0.37
CA ASP A 517 -27.88 5.41 -0.53
C ASP A 517 -26.62 5.53 0.34
N ILE A 518 -26.01 6.74 0.40
CA ILE A 518 -24.84 6.95 1.27
C ILE A 518 -25.23 6.81 2.74
N CYS A 519 -26.31 7.43 3.19
CA CYS A 519 -26.71 7.46 4.60
C CYS A 519 -27.12 6.07 5.11
N GLU A 520 -27.90 5.32 4.32
CA GLU A 520 -28.46 4.04 4.72
C GLU A 520 -27.45 2.90 4.58
N ASN A 521 -26.66 2.90 3.48
CA ASN A 521 -25.88 1.74 3.07
C ASN A 521 -24.37 1.89 3.29
N ARG A 522 -23.82 3.11 3.37
CA ARG A 522 -22.38 3.36 3.29
C ARG A 522 -21.75 4.03 4.51
N MET A 523 -22.46 4.91 5.22
CA MET A 523 -21.88 5.69 6.33
C MET A 523 -21.25 4.85 7.45
N ARG A 524 -21.75 3.65 7.68
CA ARG A 524 -21.27 2.75 8.75
C ARG A 524 -19.89 2.16 8.49
N TYR A 525 -19.39 2.25 7.26
CA TYR A 525 -18.21 1.52 6.78
C TYR A 525 -17.05 2.43 6.35
N MET A 526 -17.26 3.76 6.34
CA MET A 526 -16.37 4.68 5.63
C MET A 526 -15.06 4.99 6.35
N PHE A 527 -13.97 4.81 5.62
CA PHE A 527 -12.66 5.40 5.90
C PHE A 527 -12.38 6.51 4.91
N SER A 528 -12.26 7.75 5.37
CA SER A 528 -11.88 8.85 4.51
C SER A 528 -10.38 8.84 4.21
N THR A 529 -10.02 9.06 2.96
CA THR A 529 -8.64 9.30 2.54
C THR A 529 -8.46 10.73 2.06
N SER A 530 -7.30 11.31 2.38
CA SER A 530 -6.92 12.62 1.89
C SER A 530 -6.43 12.56 0.44
N ALA A 531 -6.78 13.57 -0.36
CA ALA A 531 -6.14 13.78 -1.66
C ALA A 531 -4.74 14.40 -1.55
N CYS A 532 -4.38 14.98 -0.40
CA CYS A 532 -3.19 15.82 -0.26
C CYS A 532 -2.11 15.19 0.60
N ASP A 533 -2.47 14.64 1.75
CA ASP A 533 -1.50 14.25 2.77
C ASP A 533 -1.32 12.74 2.90
N MET A 534 -2.02 11.97 2.07
CA MET A 534 -1.95 10.50 2.02
C MET A 534 -2.11 9.80 3.38
N HIS A 535 -2.68 10.50 4.38
CA HIS A 535 -2.98 9.89 5.67
C HIS A 535 -4.30 9.11 5.59
N VAL A 536 -4.23 7.86 5.96
CA VAL A 536 -5.43 7.07 6.26
C VAL A 536 -5.86 7.45 7.67
N THR A 537 -7.09 7.98 7.81
CA THR A 537 -7.61 8.32 9.14
C THR A 537 -7.65 7.08 10.02
N SER A 538 -7.19 7.22 11.26
CA SER A 538 -7.18 6.13 12.24
C SER A 538 -8.58 5.50 12.39
N LEU A 539 -8.60 4.18 12.65
CA LEU A 539 -9.82 3.45 13.01
C LEU A 539 -10.55 4.15 14.16
N LYS A 540 -11.79 4.55 13.91
CA LYS A 540 -12.67 5.11 14.93
C LYS A 540 -13.54 4.02 15.55
N SER A 541 -13.98 4.26 16.78
CA SER A 541 -14.94 3.43 17.51
C SER A 541 -16.25 3.15 16.75
N ASN A 542 -16.57 3.93 15.72
CA ASN A 542 -17.76 3.76 14.89
C ASN A 542 -17.62 2.73 13.76
N GLN A 543 -16.44 2.10 13.62
CA GLN A 543 -16.16 1.12 12.56
C GLN A 543 -16.33 -0.33 13.06
N GLN A 544 -17.31 -0.52 13.93
CA GLN A 544 -17.57 -1.81 14.56
C GLN A 544 -17.73 -2.93 13.53
N VAL A 545 -18.32 -2.65 12.38
CA VAL A 545 -18.51 -3.66 11.32
C VAL A 545 -17.19 -4.07 10.66
N PHE A 546 -16.24 -3.13 10.46
CA PHE A 546 -14.91 -3.50 9.98
C PHE A 546 -14.17 -4.33 11.03
N ILE A 547 -14.24 -3.92 12.29
CA ILE A 547 -13.69 -4.66 13.41
C ILE A 547 -14.29 -6.07 13.46
N GLU A 548 -15.60 -6.22 13.34
CA GLU A 548 -16.27 -7.53 13.29
C GLU A 548 -15.83 -8.37 12.10
N LYS A 549 -15.63 -7.77 10.92
CA LYS A 549 -15.09 -8.46 9.74
C LYS A 549 -13.64 -8.91 9.96
N CYS A 550 -12.80 -8.07 10.55
CA CYS A 550 -11.43 -8.44 10.93
C CYS A 550 -11.42 -9.61 11.91
N LEU A 551 -12.28 -9.56 12.94
CA LEU A 551 -12.39 -10.61 13.95
C LEU A 551 -12.85 -11.95 13.38
N ASN A 552 -13.62 -11.92 12.31
CA ASN A 552 -14.15 -13.12 11.65
C ASN A 552 -13.31 -13.54 10.43
N GLY A 553 -12.23 -12.82 10.11
CA GLY A 553 -11.39 -13.06 8.93
C GLY A 553 -12.12 -12.91 7.58
N ARG A 554 -13.27 -12.19 7.56
CA ARG A 554 -14.20 -12.12 6.41
C ARG A 554 -14.12 -10.83 5.63
N TYR A 555 -12.96 -10.26 5.44
CA TYR A 555 -12.78 -9.10 4.55
C TYR A 555 -11.91 -9.47 3.35
N THR A 556 -12.26 -8.92 2.20
CA THR A 556 -11.49 -9.08 0.96
C THR A 556 -10.90 -7.73 0.54
N THR A 557 -9.90 -7.75 -0.33
CA THR A 557 -9.36 -6.51 -0.93
C THR A 557 -10.44 -5.73 -1.65
N GLU A 558 -11.36 -6.43 -2.32
CA GLU A 558 -12.51 -5.86 -3.03
C GLU A 558 -13.48 -5.16 -2.06
N ASP A 559 -13.84 -5.82 -0.96
CA ASP A 559 -14.69 -5.24 0.07
C ASP A 559 -14.07 -3.98 0.70
N MET A 560 -12.73 -4.00 0.94
CA MET A 560 -12.01 -2.85 1.48
C MET A 560 -12.04 -1.65 0.54
N LEU A 561 -11.81 -1.84 -0.73
CA LEU A 561 -11.72 -0.76 -1.72
C LEU A 561 -13.10 -0.25 -2.16
N GLU A 562 -14.07 -1.12 -2.37
CA GLU A 562 -15.39 -0.73 -2.91
C GLU A 562 -16.36 -0.21 -1.84
N ASN A 563 -16.31 -0.82 -0.63
CA ASN A 563 -17.33 -0.57 0.39
C ASN A 563 -16.83 0.23 1.58
N GLN A 564 -15.52 0.30 1.81
CA GLN A 564 -14.98 0.91 3.02
C GLN A 564 -14.14 2.15 2.72
N LEU A 565 -13.39 2.15 1.61
CA LEU A 565 -12.60 3.31 1.20
C LEU A 565 -13.52 4.43 0.72
N SER A 566 -13.29 5.64 1.19
CA SER A 566 -13.99 6.84 0.76
C SER A 566 -12.97 7.91 0.36
N PHE A 567 -12.85 8.16 -0.92
CA PHE A 567 -11.97 9.23 -1.41
C PHE A 567 -12.56 10.62 -1.10
N SER A 568 -11.67 11.58 -0.84
CA SER A 568 -12.05 12.99 -0.93
C SER A 568 -12.70 13.29 -2.27
N VAL A 569 -13.78 14.07 -2.25
CA VAL A 569 -14.49 14.47 -3.47
C VAL A 569 -13.67 15.54 -4.16
N VAL A 570 -13.30 15.30 -5.41
CA VAL A 570 -12.46 16.19 -6.21
C VAL A 570 -13.21 16.65 -7.43
N TYR A 571 -13.26 17.98 -7.62
CA TYR A 571 -13.72 18.61 -8.85
C TYR A 571 -12.55 19.28 -9.55
N LEU A 572 -12.37 18.97 -10.82
CA LEU A 572 -11.32 19.53 -11.68
C LEU A 572 -11.82 20.83 -12.35
N GLN A 573 -10.91 21.67 -12.85
CA GLN A 573 -11.30 22.89 -13.57
C GLN A 573 -12.15 22.61 -14.84
N SER A 574 -11.92 21.49 -15.52
CA SER A 574 -12.76 21.03 -16.63
C SER A 574 -14.19 20.66 -16.23
N GLU A 575 -14.48 20.53 -14.94
CA GLU A 575 -15.79 20.17 -14.40
C GLU A 575 -16.54 21.38 -13.80
N ILE A 576 -16.07 22.60 -14.07
CA ILE A 576 -16.62 23.84 -13.47
C ILE A 576 -18.12 24.00 -13.75
N SER A 577 -18.58 23.60 -14.93
CA SER A 577 -19.99 23.70 -15.34
C SER A 577 -20.95 22.81 -14.55
N ILE A 578 -20.42 21.72 -13.98
CA ILE A 578 -21.17 20.75 -13.16
C ILE A 578 -20.83 20.83 -11.67
N THR A 579 -20.03 21.82 -11.27
CA THR A 579 -19.58 22.01 -9.89
C THR A 579 -20.48 23.00 -9.16
N PRO A 580 -20.98 22.70 -7.94
CA PRO A 580 -21.72 23.68 -7.14
C PRO A 580 -20.89 24.94 -6.87
N ILE A 581 -21.51 26.12 -7.01
CA ILE A 581 -20.83 27.44 -6.95
C ILE A 581 -19.89 27.60 -5.73
N PRO A 582 -20.23 27.18 -4.50
CA PRO A 582 -19.31 27.30 -3.38
C PRO A 582 -18.01 26.52 -3.58
N LEU A 583 -18.06 25.38 -4.26
CA LEU A 583 -16.88 24.57 -4.59
C LEU A 583 -16.07 25.17 -5.75
N VAL A 584 -16.70 25.88 -6.68
CA VAL A 584 -15.99 26.62 -7.73
C VAL A 584 -15.03 27.65 -7.10
N MET A 585 -15.42 28.32 -6.01
CA MET A 585 -14.52 29.27 -5.31
C MET A 585 -13.24 28.58 -4.80
N GLU A 586 -13.32 27.32 -4.40
CA GLU A 586 -12.15 26.55 -3.94
C GLU A 586 -11.17 26.23 -5.09
N MET A 587 -11.64 26.12 -6.33
CA MET A 587 -10.75 25.93 -7.51
C MET A 587 -9.88 27.16 -7.79
N TYR A 588 -10.31 28.33 -7.36
CA TYR A 588 -9.61 29.61 -7.58
C TYR A 588 -8.87 30.11 -6.32
N ARG A 589 -8.63 29.24 -5.33
CA ARG A 589 -7.99 29.58 -4.04
C ARG A 589 -6.62 30.25 -4.17
N SER A 590 -5.92 30.03 -5.29
CA SER A 590 -4.58 30.57 -5.56
C SER A 590 -4.61 31.97 -6.17
N VAL A 591 -5.76 32.47 -6.62
CA VAL A 591 -5.87 33.80 -7.23
C VAL A 591 -5.52 34.90 -6.23
N GLY A 592 -4.62 35.78 -6.62
CA GLY A 592 -4.12 36.87 -5.75
C GLY A 592 -3.05 36.44 -4.74
N THR A 593 -2.54 35.23 -4.82
CA THR A 593 -1.38 34.79 -4.02
C THR A 593 -0.07 35.12 -4.78
N PRO A 594 0.97 35.62 -4.09
CA PRO A 594 2.26 35.93 -4.74
C PRO A 594 2.86 34.68 -5.39
N GLN A 595 3.47 34.85 -6.57
CA GLN A 595 4.23 33.80 -7.23
C GLN A 595 5.46 33.42 -6.38
N GLY A 596 5.76 32.12 -6.25
CA GLY A 596 6.92 31.60 -5.51
C GLY A 596 6.59 30.92 -4.17
N ILE A 597 5.31 30.93 -3.73
CA ILE A 597 4.86 30.23 -2.51
C ILE A 597 4.28 28.84 -2.84
N ARG A 598 4.32 28.44 -4.10
CA ARG A 598 3.74 27.17 -4.57
C ARG A 598 4.85 26.15 -4.85
N ASP A 599 4.86 25.06 -4.10
CA ASP A 599 5.57 23.84 -4.44
C ASP A 599 4.66 23.01 -5.36
N GLU A 600 5.09 22.80 -6.61
CA GLU A 600 4.27 22.11 -7.60
C GLU A 600 4.02 20.63 -7.26
N GLU A 601 4.93 19.99 -6.53
CA GLU A 601 4.75 18.59 -6.13
C GLU A 601 3.79 18.44 -4.95
N ALA A 602 3.92 19.26 -3.91
CA ALA A 602 3.08 19.21 -2.74
C ALA A 602 1.71 19.89 -2.93
N HIS A 603 1.62 20.86 -3.85
CA HIS A 603 0.45 21.73 -3.98
C HIS A 603 -0.28 21.62 -5.32
N PHE A 604 -0.11 20.50 -6.04
CA PHE A 604 -0.75 20.24 -7.35
C PHE A 604 -2.29 20.37 -7.32
N TRP A 605 -2.91 20.12 -6.18
CA TRP A 605 -4.37 20.15 -6.00
C TRP A 605 -4.95 21.56 -5.74
N TYR A 606 -4.13 22.59 -5.67
CA TYR A 606 -4.61 23.96 -5.38
C TYR A 606 -5.53 24.54 -6.46
N ASP A 607 -5.52 23.97 -7.66
CA ASP A 607 -6.42 24.34 -8.75
C ASP A 607 -7.69 23.45 -8.80
N TRP A 608 -7.88 22.60 -7.78
CA TRP A 608 -9.04 21.73 -7.64
C TRP A 608 -9.92 22.14 -6.46
N ALA A 609 -11.22 21.79 -6.51
CA ALA A 609 -12.02 21.78 -5.30
C ALA A 609 -11.95 20.39 -4.66
N VAL A 610 -11.33 20.31 -3.49
CA VAL A 610 -11.15 19.05 -2.76
C VAL A 610 -11.86 19.16 -1.42
N VAL A 611 -12.77 18.21 -1.15
CA VAL A 611 -13.58 18.17 0.06
C VAL A 611 -13.56 16.78 0.66
N ASP A 612 -13.41 16.70 1.97
CA ASP A 612 -13.60 15.45 2.71
C ASP A 612 -15.02 14.91 2.51
N SER A 613 -15.17 13.59 2.40
CA SER A 613 -16.45 12.96 2.04
C SER A 613 -17.56 13.25 3.01
N LEU A 614 -17.31 13.21 4.33
CA LEU A 614 -18.33 13.50 5.34
C LEU A 614 -18.76 14.97 5.30
N MET A 615 -17.79 15.88 5.15
CA MET A 615 -18.09 17.30 5.00
C MET A 615 -18.87 17.59 3.75
N CYS A 616 -18.52 16.94 2.63
CA CYS A 616 -19.25 17.04 1.37
C CYS A 616 -20.70 16.53 1.49
N LEU A 617 -20.88 15.37 2.15
CA LEU A 617 -22.21 14.79 2.41
C LEU A 617 -23.11 15.77 3.16
N TYR A 618 -22.66 16.26 4.32
CA TYR A 618 -23.47 17.17 5.14
C TYR A 618 -23.68 18.51 4.48
N PHE A 619 -22.70 19.00 3.72
CA PHE A 619 -22.85 20.21 2.95
C PHE A 619 -23.92 20.06 1.85
N PHE A 620 -23.96 18.94 1.14
CA PHE A 620 -24.98 18.68 0.12
C PHE A 620 -26.36 18.42 0.73
N GLN A 621 -26.44 17.78 1.88
CA GLN A 621 -27.68 17.70 2.66
C GLN A 621 -28.20 19.10 3.03
N TYR A 622 -27.33 19.98 3.53
CA TYR A 622 -27.67 21.35 3.85
C TYR A 622 -28.25 22.10 2.65
N LEU A 623 -27.60 22.00 1.48
CA LEU A 623 -28.08 22.64 0.25
C LEU A 623 -29.42 22.06 -0.23
N ASN A 624 -29.55 20.72 -0.24
CA ASN A 624 -30.75 20.04 -0.70
C ASN A 624 -31.98 20.33 0.20
N PHE A 625 -31.81 20.20 1.53
CA PHE A 625 -32.88 20.50 2.47
C PHE A 625 -33.26 21.97 2.49
N GLY A 626 -32.28 22.88 2.30
CA GLY A 626 -32.56 24.31 2.18
C GLY A 626 -33.43 24.65 0.95
N ARG A 627 -33.20 24.00 -0.18
CA ARG A 627 -34.01 24.13 -1.39
C ARG A 627 -35.43 23.55 -1.22
N GLN A 628 -35.57 22.49 -0.44
CA GLN A 628 -36.85 21.85 -0.15
C GLN A 628 -37.64 22.57 0.96
N GLY A 629 -37.10 23.62 1.59
CA GLY A 629 -37.75 24.30 2.72
C GLY A 629 -37.79 23.43 4.00
N LYS A 630 -36.96 22.37 4.11
CA LYS A 630 -36.89 21.49 5.28
C LYS A 630 -35.91 22.05 6.32
N ASP A 631 -36.23 23.18 6.94
CA ASP A 631 -35.35 23.94 7.82
C ASP A 631 -34.76 23.14 8.97
N ARG A 632 -35.55 22.23 9.58
CA ARG A 632 -35.05 21.38 10.68
C ARG A 632 -33.96 20.42 10.19
N HIS A 633 -34.12 19.77 9.06
CA HIS A 633 -33.13 18.86 8.49
C HIS A 633 -31.90 19.61 8.01
N LYS A 634 -32.08 20.80 7.45
CA LYS A 634 -31.02 21.72 7.07
C LYS A 634 -30.16 22.10 8.27
N GLN A 635 -30.79 22.42 9.42
CA GLN A 635 -30.05 22.74 10.66
C GLN A 635 -29.28 21.51 11.18
N VAL A 636 -29.87 20.32 11.18
CA VAL A 636 -29.20 19.08 11.57
C VAL A 636 -27.97 18.82 10.68
N ALA A 637 -28.07 19.02 9.39
CA ALA A 637 -26.92 18.87 8.48
C ALA A 637 -25.78 19.85 8.84
N MET A 638 -26.10 21.10 9.15
CA MET A 638 -25.11 22.10 9.60
C MET A 638 -24.50 21.74 10.96
N ASP A 639 -25.29 21.24 11.90
CA ASP A 639 -24.80 20.80 13.21
C ASP A 639 -23.87 19.60 13.07
N ASN A 640 -24.13 18.70 12.15
CA ASN A 640 -23.24 17.58 11.80
C ASN A 640 -21.91 18.08 11.22
N MET A 641 -21.91 19.10 10.35
CA MET A 641 -20.66 19.73 9.88
C MET A 641 -19.83 20.29 11.06
N VAL A 642 -20.49 21.01 11.99
CA VAL A 642 -19.84 21.53 13.19
C VAL A 642 -19.30 20.42 14.08
N HIS A 643 -20.06 19.36 14.25
CA HIS A 643 -19.65 18.18 15.02
C HIS A 643 -18.38 17.55 14.44
N VAL A 644 -18.36 17.26 13.13
CA VAL A 644 -17.18 16.70 12.43
C VAL A 644 -15.95 17.60 12.64
N ILE A 645 -16.06 18.91 12.40
CA ILE A 645 -14.93 19.84 12.55
C ILE A 645 -14.36 19.84 13.98
N LYS A 646 -15.20 19.60 15.01
CA LYS A 646 -14.79 19.64 16.42
C LYS A 646 -14.28 18.30 16.93
N THR A 647 -14.87 17.19 16.48
CA THR A 647 -14.60 15.87 17.06
C THR A 647 -13.59 15.06 16.28
N GLU A 648 -13.48 15.32 14.98
CA GLU A 648 -12.52 14.60 14.17
C GLU A 648 -11.09 15.08 14.48
N PRO A 649 -10.20 14.18 14.92
CA PRO A 649 -8.83 14.54 15.26
C PRO A 649 -8.05 15.07 14.06
N TYR A 650 -8.38 14.57 12.88
CA TYR A 650 -7.76 14.96 11.62
C TYR A 650 -8.80 15.08 10.49
N ILE A 651 -8.87 16.24 9.87
CA ILE A 651 -9.61 16.53 8.65
C ILE A 651 -8.62 17.04 7.63
N PRO A 652 -8.35 16.31 6.55
CA PRO A 652 -7.30 16.63 5.58
C PRO A 652 -7.43 18.04 4.97
N HIS A 653 -8.67 18.43 4.63
CA HIS A 653 -9.01 19.71 4.01
C HIS A 653 -9.85 20.57 4.95
N LYS A 654 -9.39 20.73 6.19
CA LYS A 654 -10.11 21.48 7.23
C LYS A 654 -10.33 22.95 6.86
N ASP A 655 -9.42 23.54 6.11
CA ASP A 655 -9.59 24.89 5.55
C ASP A 655 -10.80 24.97 4.61
N THR A 656 -10.94 24.04 3.67
CA THR A 656 -12.12 23.94 2.79
C THR A 656 -13.40 23.67 3.59
N ALA A 657 -13.36 22.74 4.55
CA ALA A 657 -14.49 22.43 5.42
C ALA A 657 -15.02 23.67 6.18
N LEU A 658 -14.12 24.48 6.73
CA LEU A 658 -14.43 25.73 7.40
C LEU A 658 -15.02 26.78 6.44
N ASN A 659 -14.52 26.86 5.21
CA ASN A 659 -15.04 27.76 4.18
C ASN A 659 -16.49 27.39 3.80
N LEU A 660 -16.78 26.09 3.61
CA LEU A 660 -18.13 25.61 3.31
C LEU A 660 -19.09 25.84 4.49
N LEU A 661 -18.65 25.62 5.72
CA LEU A 661 -19.46 25.95 6.91
C LEU A 661 -19.71 27.44 7.03
N ALA A 662 -18.72 28.29 6.72
CA ALA A 662 -18.90 29.74 6.67
C ALA A 662 -19.93 30.13 5.61
N HIS A 663 -19.93 29.48 4.44
CA HIS A 663 -20.96 29.68 3.43
C HIS A 663 -22.36 29.37 3.98
N CYS A 664 -22.55 28.26 4.69
CA CYS A 664 -23.81 27.90 5.32
C CYS A 664 -24.27 28.99 6.32
N TYR A 665 -23.37 29.46 7.20
CA TYR A 665 -23.67 30.57 8.12
C TYR A 665 -24.02 31.87 7.41
N MET A 666 -23.37 32.17 6.27
CA MET A 666 -23.71 33.35 5.47
C MET A 666 -25.09 33.25 4.84
N GLN A 667 -25.53 32.06 4.42
CA GLN A 667 -26.87 31.80 3.92
C GLN A 667 -27.94 31.97 5.02
N ASP A 668 -27.61 31.55 6.24
CA ASP A 668 -28.50 31.63 7.40
C ASP A 668 -28.44 33.01 8.13
N ASN A 669 -27.82 34.03 7.50
CA ASN A 669 -27.64 35.36 8.08
C ASN A 669 -26.95 35.38 9.46
N LYS A 670 -25.95 34.52 9.66
CA LYS A 670 -25.11 34.43 10.86
C LYS A 670 -23.68 34.94 10.59
N PRO A 671 -23.46 36.25 10.33
CA PRO A 671 -22.19 36.79 9.83
C PRO A 671 -21.03 36.62 10.79
N ILE A 672 -21.26 36.66 12.09
CA ILE A 672 -20.22 36.50 13.13
C ILE A 672 -19.65 35.06 13.08
N HIS A 673 -20.51 34.07 13.02
CA HIS A 673 -20.09 32.66 12.93
C HIS A 673 -19.34 32.39 11.62
N ALA A 674 -19.80 32.94 10.50
CA ALA A 674 -19.10 32.87 9.21
C ALA A 674 -17.69 33.47 9.32
N PHE A 675 -17.56 34.68 9.91
CA PHE A 675 -16.27 35.32 10.09
C PHE A 675 -15.29 34.48 10.94
N VAL A 676 -15.78 33.90 12.04
CA VAL A 676 -14.96 33.01 12.91
C VAL A 676 -14.43 31.82 12.10
N CYS A 677 -15.29 31.14 11.34
CA CYS A 677 -14.86 30.01 10.51
C CYS A 677 -13.79 30.44 9.48
N LEU A 678 -13.99 31.55 8.77
CA LEU A 678 -13.05 32.05 7.76
C LEU A 678 -11.70 32.46 8.38
N ARG A 679 -11.72 33.04 9.57
CA ARG A 679 -10.50 33.38 10.32
C ARG A 679 -9.72 32.11 10.70
N GLU A 680 -10.40 31.09 11.22
CA GLU A 680 -9.76 29.81 11.57
C GLU A 680 -9.24 29.09 10.31
N SER A 681 -9.96 29.15 9.19
CA SER A 681 -9.48 28.63 7.90
C SER A 681 -8.17 29.29 7.45
N LEU A 682 -8.08 30.64 7.57
CA LEU A 682 -6.86 31.38 7.24
C LEU A 682 -5.71 31.14 8.20
N LYS A 683 -5.95 30.74 9.45
CA LYS A 683 -4.88 30.30 10.37
C LYS A 683 -4.27 28.97 9.92
N ILE A 684 -5.10 28.05 9.43
CA ILE A 684 -4.64 26.75 8.92
C ILE A 684 -3.83 26.95 7.63
N ARG A 685 -4.36 27.75 6.69
CA ARG A 685 -3.75 28.04 5.40
C ARG A 685 -3.81 29.54 5.10
N PRO A 686 -2.75 30.28 5.41
CA PRO A 686 -2.72 31.75 5.21
C PRO A 686 -2.70 32.16 3.73
N HIS A 687 -2.13 31.31 2.87
CA HIS A 687 -2.03 31.50 1.42
C HIS A 687 -2.83 30.42 0.69
N HIS A 688 -3.15 30.65 -0.59
CA HIS A 688 -3.90 29.68 -1.41
C HIS A 688 -5.19 29.19 -0.71
N ASN A 689 -6.02 30.13 -0.25
CA ASN A 689 -7.21 29.83 0.54
C ASN A 689 -8.41 30.66 0.03
N ALA A 690 -9.50 29.95 -0.31
CA ALA A 690 -10.72 30.57 -0.79
C ALA A 690 -11.46 31.44 0.26
N ALA A 691 -11.11 31.35 1.54
CA ALA A 691 -11.67 32.18 2.61
C ALA A 691 -11.61 33.68 2.26
N ARG A 692 -10.63 34.10 1.46
CA ARG A 692 -10.50 35.51 1.02
C ARG A 692 -11.69 35.96 0.17
N PHE A 693 -12.19 35.10 -0.72
CA PHE A 693 -13.38 35.39 -1.51
C PHE A 693 -14.64 35.46 -0.63
N TYR A 694 -14.77 34.51 0.30
CA TYR A 694 -15.89 34.50 1.23
C TYR A 694 -15.88 35.74 2.15
N LEU A 695 -14.72 36.20 2.63
CA LEU A 695 -14.61 37.44 3.38
C LEU A 695 -15.06 38.65 2.54
N GLY A 696 -14.64 38.74 1.29
CA GLY A 696 -15.11 39.79 0.37
C GLY A 696 -16.63 39.81 0.22
N LEU A 697 -17.25 38.65 0.05
CA LEU A 697 -18.71 38.51 -0.01
C LEU A 697 -19.39 38.87 1.32
N LEU A 698 -18.80 38.45 2.45
CA LEU A 698 -19.32 38.76 3.78
C LEU A 698 -19.30 40.26 4.05
N PHE A 699 -18.18 40.95 3.78
CA PHE A 699 -18.06 42.40 3.92
C PHE A 699 -19.06 43.12 3.03
N LYS A 700 -19.23 42.71 1.77
CA LYS A 700 -20.23 43.28 0.88
C LYS A 700 -21.67 43.18 1.46
N LYS A 701 -22.03 42.01 2.04
CA LYS A 701 -23.35 41.82 2.67
C LYS A 701 -23.51 42.72 3.90
N VAL A 702 -22.50 42.83 4.76
CA VAL A 702 -22.52 43.66 5.97
C VAL A 702 -22.64 45.14 5.61
N VAL A 703 -21.86 45.65 4.67
CA VAL A 703 -21.94 47.01 4.16
C VAL A 703 -23.33 47.33 3.62
N ALA A 704 -23.87 46.43 2.76
CA ALA A 704 -25.23 46.61 2.21
C ALA A 704 -26.31 46.64 3.31
N ALA A 705 -26.18 45.85 4.38
CA ALA A 705 -27.09 45.90 5.53
C ALA A 705 -26.99 47.21 6.30
N CYS A 706 -25.76 47.69 6.57
CA CYS A 706 -25.52 48.96 7.23
C CYS A 706 -26.05 50.13 6.43
N THR A 707 -25.88 50.14 5.10
CA THR A 707 -26.39 51.19 4.23
C THR A 707 -27.92 51.22 4.23
N ARG A 708 -28.58 50.05 4.23
CA ARG A 708 -30.06 49.99 4.37
C ARG A 708 -30.53 50.53 5.72
N LEU A 709 -29.87 50.17 6.83
CA LEU A 709 -30.21 50.69 8.17
C LEU A 709 -30.04 52.20 8.23
N SER A 710 -28.99 52.77 7.65
CA SER A 710 -28.77 54.20 7.54
C SER A 710 -29.84 54.92 6.75
N MET A 711 -30.33 54.31 5.64
CA MET A 711 -31.45 54.86 4.85
C MET A 711 -32.79 54.80 5.62
N TYR A 712 -33.04 53.79 6.42
CA TYR A 712 -34.20 53.71 7.30
C TYR A 712 -34.13 54.70 8.49
N GLY A 713 -32.95 54.85 9.10
CA GLY A 713 -32.74 55.86 10.16
C GLY A 713 -32.96 57.28 9.68
N ASN A 714 -32.54 57.64 8.48
CA ASN A 714 -32.81 58.96 7.86
C ASN A 714 -34.25 59.16 7.47
N ARG A 715 -35.07 58.18 7.18
CA ARG A 715 -36.52 58.31 6.91
C ARG A 715 -37.31 58.57 8.20
N HIS A 716 -36.87 58.14 9.38
CA HIS A 716 -37.54 58.46 10.64
C HIS A 716 -37.24 59.89 11.15
N ASN A 717 -36.09 60.46 10.77
CA ASN A 717 -35.79 61.85 11.09
C ASN A 717 -36.50 62.90 10.25
N TYR A 718 -37.18 62.50 9.12
CA TYR A 718 -38.00 63.37 8.29
C TYR A 718 -39.51 63.33 8.64
N ILE A 719 -39.91 62.50 9.65
CA ILE A 719 -41.31 62.42 10.13
C ILE A 719 -41.50 63.17 11.46
N VAL A 720 -40.43 63.70 12.03
CA VAL A 720 -40.44 64.43 13.30
C VAL A 720 -40.05 65.92 13.13
N GLN A 721 -40.16 66.45 11.90
CA GLN A 721 -40.15 67.92 11.67
C GLN A 721 -41.47 68.40 11.18
#